data_e8d235a5a4d5c48e8ad2121bb9a1ea28
#
_entry.id   e8d235a5a4d5c48e8ad2121bb9a1ea28
#
_cell.length_a   1.000
_cell.length_b   1.000
_cell.length_c   1.000
_cell.angle_alpha   90.00
_cell.angle_beta   90.00
_cell.angle_gamma   90.00
#
_symmetry.space_group_name_H-M   'P 1'
#
loop_
_entity.id
_entity.type
_entity.pdbx_description
1 polymer ?
#
loop_
_entity_poly.entity_id
_entity_poly.type
_entity_poly.pdbx_seq_one_letter_code
_entity_poly.pdbx_strand_id
1 'polypeptide(L)'
;AYQKGAVTKINGQIRKILNQFSNASYVGYTATPFANIFIDPDSEAYSYKYKEKKDEKTETVEEEIISKDLFPRHFIVGLEPPDNYFGPKRLFGNDDPLDGVIEEIFDNENYITLDPKIHTKDYDPDIPPSLREAIICFFISDAIKNLRGIFDQKDSSMMINVSRFTKVQGKLKIKIKEIIRSIKNKIETYSGLSPDIQNTELRELKRIFKKYFGHLGYEWKDINNSLIKTYDRIKLKEINQKSTDILKYKDESNPAKSYIVIGGFSLSRGLTLNGLTISYILRNSLMYDTLLQMGRWFGYRNDYEDICKIWMTENMKEDYEHITTSVLELMDEIRQLQKSDRAPIDFGLKVLSHPDSLMITARNKVGKSKIIKTKLDFSGRRIETFSIPRSKKKIISNFNAAEKLIKYCFFENNFSSSDQYKYNGYFFENINYKNVLSFLNNFIATSYSSQLKISDPIVKYISRRQESELKNWDIYIPSPNLEYETRGEFKLKRRKFKIDNIDFVASHRQLREEEDKSSYKLTTKGQVASRTIGKIGLSEEKIRELERQDGKSANSNPKILNCYGRKPLLVIHLYDLIIEKKENKNIVLAEHYKGDIPKDTSIAAWSIIFPQSSIEEEESEYRVNDIWSRQFSLEEIELSETEKNDDSDYFD
;
A
#
# COMPACT_ATOMS: atom_id res chain seq x y z
N ALA A 1 -7.47 28.67 -13.17
CA ALA A 1 -6.11 28.83 -13.67
C ALA A 1 -5.34 29.68 -12.68
N TYR A 2 -4.33 29.13 -12.03
CA TYR A 2 -3.39 29.90 -11.23
C TYR A 2 -2.47 30.66 -12.19
N GLN A 3 -2.59 31.97 -12.24
CA GLN A 3 -1.49 32.80 -12.68
C GLN A 3 -0.40 32.77 -11.61
N LYS A 4 0.88 32.85 -12.01
CA LYS A 4 2.02 32.85 -11.09
C LYS A 4 1.79 33.89 -10.00
N GLY A 5 1.66 33.46 -8.71
CA GLY A 5 1.39 34.34 -7.59
C GLY A 5 -0.07 34.55 -7.18
N ALA A 6 -1.07 33.96 -7.88
CA ALA A 6 -2.48 34.10 -7.51
C ALA A 6 -3.04 32.84 -6.82
N VAL A 7 -3.79 33.01 -5.75
CA VAL A 7 -4.48 31.92 -5.03
C VAL A 7 -5.98 31.89 -5.37
N THR A 8 -6.66 30.79 -5.05
CA THR A 8 -8.11 30.71 -5.19
C THR A 8 -8.81 31.62 -4.18
N LYS A 9 -10.02 32.10 -4.51
CA LYS A 9 -10.84 32.90 -3.62
C LYS A 9 -11.01 32.25 -2.23
N ILE A 10 -11.24 30.94 -2.19
CA ILE A 10 -11.43 30.20 -0.93
C ILE A 10 -10.15 30.20 -0.09
N ASN A 11 -8.98 29.90 -0.67
CA ASN A 11 -7.70 29.95 0.05
C ASN A 11 -7.46 31.35 0.61
N GLY A 12 -7.64 32.40 -0.21
CA GLY A 12 -7.50 33.79 0.23
C GLY A 12 -8.44 34.16 1.37
N GLN A 13 -9.71 33.72 1.32
CA GLN A 13 -10.68 33.98 2.39
C GLN A 13 -10.32 33.26 3.71
N ILE A 14 -9.87 32.01 3.63
CA ILE A 14 -9.40 31.29 4.84
C ILE A 14 -8.22 32.02 5.48
N ARG A 15 -7.25 32.43 4.68
CA ARG A 15 -6.08 33.20 5.16
C ARG A 15 -6.48 34.53 5.76
N LYS A 16 -7.43 35.23 5.15
CA LYS A 16 -8.00 36.47 5.73
C LYS A 16 -8.64 36.27 7.11
N ILE A 17 -9.42 35.16 7.24
CA ILE A 17 -10.04 34.83 8.53
C ILE A 17 -8.95 34.58 9.59
N LEU A 18 -7.94 33.76 9.26
CA LEU A 18 -6.85 33.45 10.18
C LEU A 18 -6.09 34.70 10.61
N ASN A 19 -5.88 35.67 9.73
CA ASN A 19 -5.19 36.93 10.02
C ASN A 19 -5.98 37.92 10.91
N GLN A 20 -7.28 37.65 11.15
CA GLN A 20 -8.06 38.51 12.08
C GLN A 20 -7.77 38.21 13.57
N PHE A 21 -7.08 37.11 13.84
CA PHE A 21 -6.82 36.65 15.20
C PHE A 21 -5.32 36.64 15.48
N SER A 22 -4.92 37.14 16.64
CA SER A 22 -3.52 37.10 17.10
C SER A 22 -3.06 35.68 17.39
N ASN A 23 -3.98 34.79 17.81
CA ASN A 23 -3.75 33.36 18.01
C ASN A 23 -4.82 32.57 17.26
N ALA A 24 -4.39 31.85 16.23
CA ALA A 24 -5.28 31.02 15.43
C ALA A 24 -4.61 29.68 15.10
N SER A 25 -5.40 28.61 15.07
CA SER A 25 -4.97 27.29 14.62
C SER A 25 -5.80 26.89 13.41
N TYR A 26 -5.14 26.32 12.41
CA TYR A 26 -5.77 25.73 11.24
C TYR A 26 -5.51 24.24 11.20
N VAL A 27 -6.58 23.44 11.21
CA VAL A 27 -6.51 21.98 11.09
C VAL A 27 -7.34 21.57 9.89
N GLY A 28 -6.68 20.95 8.89
CA GLY A 28 -7.31 20.41 7.69
C GLY A 28 -7.52 18.91 7.80
N TYR A 29 -8.73 18.45 7.46
CA TYR A 29 -9.03 17.02 7.30
C TYR A 29 -9.17 16.70 5.82
N THR A 30 -8.43 15.71 5.33
CA THR A 30 -8.47 15.32 3.92
C THR A 30 -8.22 13.83 3.74
N ALA A 31 -8.88 13.22 2.76
CA ALA A 31 -8.57 11.86 2.30
C ALA A 31 -7.51 11.85 1.17
N THR A 32 -7.14 13.03 0.64
CA THR A 32 -6.20 13.18 -0.48
C THR A 32 -5.18 14.27 -0.16
N PRO A 33 -4.14 13.98 0.63
CA PRO A 33 -3.21 15.00 1.16
C PRO A 33 -2.21 15.53 0.11
N PHE A 34 -2.16 14.95 -1.08
CA PHE A 34 -1.14 15.22 -2.09
C PHE A 34 -0.92 16.71 -2.39
N ALA A 35 -1.99 17.46 -2.59
CA ALA A 35 -1.89 18.89 -2.87
C ALA A 35 -1.28 19.68 -1.70
N ASN A 36 -1.54 19.25 -0.46
CA ASN A 36 -1.17 19.99 0.74
C ASN A 36 0.33 19.87 1.04
N ILE A 37 0.94 18.73 0.77
CA ILE A 37 2.37 18.52 1.01
C ILE A 37 3.27 19.23 0.00
N PHE A 38 2.72 19.65 -1.14
CA PHE A 38 3.45 20.40 -2.18
C PHE A 38 3.26 21.92 -2.09
N ILE A 39 2.51 22.42 -1.11
CA ILE A 39 2.42 23.87 -0.85
C ILE A 39 3.82 24.36 -0.47
N ASP A 40 4.21 25.53 -1.03
CA ASP A 40 5.48 26.18 -0.68
C ASP A 40 5.43 26.72 0.77
N PRO A 41 6.22 26.16 1.70
CA PRO A 41 6.19 26.58 3.08
C PRO A 41 6.66 28.01 3.32
N ASP A 42 7.47 28.57 2.41
CA ASP A 42 8.05 29.90 2.56
C ASP A 42 7.24 30.98 1.85
N SER A 43 6.13 30.60 1.25
CA SER A 43 5.29 31.54 0.54
C SER A 43 4.49 32.41 1.51
N GLU A 44 4.73 33.72 1.50
CA GLU A 44 4.17 34.66 2.47
C GLU A 44 3.17 35.67 1.86
N ALA A 45 3.31 36.02 0.58
CA ALA A 45 2.45 37.00 -0.06
C ALA A 45 1.77 36.45 -1.32
N TYR A 46 0.47 36.71 -1.44
CA TYR A 46 -0.30 36.32 -2.62
C TYR A 46 -1.31 37.36 -3.02
N SER A 47 -1.47 37.56 -4.31
CA SER A 47 -2.65 38.21 -4.86
C SER A 47 -3.70 37.19 -5.28
N TYR A 48 -4.96 37.46 -5.10
CA TYR A 48 -6.04 36.70 -5.69
C TYR A 48 -7.06 37.58 -6.39
N LYS A 49 -7.57 37.11 -7.51
CA LYS A 49 -8.55 37.81 -8.31
C LYS A 49 -9.89 37.13 -8.21
N TYR A 50 -10.93 37.89 -7.95
CA TYR A 50 -12.29 37.37 -7.97
C TYR A 50 -13.25 38.34 -8.66
N LYS A 51 -14.37 37.80 -9.13
CA LYS A 51 -15.42 38.60 -9.74
C LYS A 51 -16.43 39.01 -8.69
N GLU A 52 -16.64 40.27 -8.53
CA GLU A 52 -17.66 40.86 -7.66
C GLU A 52 -18.76 41.52 -8.50
N LYS A 53 -20.03 41.30 -8.13
CA LYS A 53 -21.15 42.04 -8.72
C LYS A 53 -21.35 43.29 -7.89
N LYS A 54 -21.08 44.44 -8.52
CA LYS A 54 -21.48 45.76 -8.04
C LYS A 54 -22.44 46.36 -9.03
N ASP A 55 -23.64 46.69 -8.62
CA ASP A 55 -24.64 47.44 -9.40
C ASP A 55 -24.76 46.95 -10.87
N GLU A 56 -25.20 45.70 -11.09
CA GLU A 56 -25.39 45.06 -12.40
C GLU A 56 -24.13 44.84 -13.25
N LYS A 57 -22.97 45.36 -12.86
CA LYS A 57 -21.68 45.09 -13.53
C LYS A 57 -20.86 44.08 -12.72
N THR A 58 -20.16 43.22 -13.47
CA THR A 58 -19.22 42.27 -12.87
C THR A 58 -17.82 42.84 -12.99
N GLU A 59 -17.23 43.24 -11.88
CA GLU A 59 -15.86 43.77 -11.83
C GLU A 59 -14.90 42.68 -11.35
N THR A 60 -13.65 42.73 -11.83
CA THR A 60 -12.58 41.84 -11.31
C THR A 60 -11.83 42.61 -10.25
N VAL A 61 -11.94 42.14 -9.01
CA VAL A 61 -11.22 42.70 -7.88
C VAL A 61 -9.96 41.87 -7.65
N GLU A 62 -8.83 42.58 -7.48
CA GLU A 62 -7.56 41.96 -7.09
C GLU A 62 -7.24 42.40 -5.66
N GLU A 63 -7.02 41.43 -4.77
CA GLU A 63 -6.64 41.68 -3.39
C GLU A 63 -5.31 41.01 -3.09
N GLU A 64 -4.45 41.73 -2.38
CA GLU A 64 -3.18 41.20 -1.88
C GLU A 64 -3.31 40.76 -0.42
N ILE A 65 -2.79 39.58 -0.12
CA ILE A 65 -2.78 39.02 1.22
C ILE A 65 -1.33 38.74 1.61
N ILE A 66 -0.91 39.34 2.71
CA ILE A 66 0.39 39.05 3.33
C ILE A 66 0.12 38.06 4.46
N SER A 67 0.31 36.79 4.20
CA SER A 67 0.23 35.70 5.20
C SER A 67 0.88 34.44 4.64
N LYS A 68 1.36 33.59 5.55
CA LYS A 68 1.89 32.25 5.17
C LYS A 68 0.80 31.42 4.55
N ASP A 69 1.17 30.58 3.56
CA ASP A 69 0.23 29.64 2.94
C ASP A 69 -0.16 28.53 3.92
N LEU A 70 -1.22 27.80 3.56
CA LEU A 70 -1.83 26.73 4.36
C LEU A 70 -1.03 25.42 4.33
N PHE A 71 0.30 25.52 4.29
CA PHE A 71 1.18 24.34 4.44
C PHE A 71 1.01 23.77 5.86
N PRO A 72 0.92 22.44 6.02
CA PRO A 72 0.79 21.79 7.34
C PRO A 72 2.14 21.82 8.09
N ARG A 73 2.47 22.97 8.71
CA ARG A 73 3.79 23.24 9.29
C ARG A 73 4.14 22.39 10.50
N HIS A 74 3.16 22.18 11.39
CA HIS A 74 3.42 21.68 12.72
C HIS A 74 3.18 20.19 12.86
N PHE A 75 2.17 19.65 12.16
CA PHE A 75 1.88 18.21 12.18
C PHE A 75 1.11 17.76 10.96
N ILE A 76 1.30 16.51 10.61
CA ILE A 76 0.44 15.70 9.74
C ILE A 76 0.18 14.40 10.50
N VAL A 77 -1.10 13.99 10.59
CA VAL A 77 -1.51 12.75 11.25
C VAL A 77 -2.15 11.85 10.23
N GLY A 78 -1.55 10.68 10.01
CA GLY A 78 -2.12 9.62 9.21
C GLY A 78 -2.98 8.71 10.10
N LEU A 79 -4.29 8.63 9.80
CA LEU A 79 -5.20 7.74 10.51
C LEU A 79 -5.14 6.34 9.89
N GLU A 80 -5.07 5.32 10.73
CA GLU A 80 -5.17 3.93 10.28
C GLU A 80 -6.62 3.61 9.91
N PRO A 81 -6.87 3.04 8.72
CA PRO A 81 -8.19 2.53 8.41
C PRO A 81 -8.51 1.35 9.33
N PRO A 82 -9.72 1.27 9.91
CA PRO A 82 -10.11 0.09 10.67
C PRO A 82 -10.28 -1.14 9.76
N ASP A 83 -10.18 -2.34 10.35
CA ASP A 83 -10.18 -3.61 9.61
C ASP A 83 -11.45 -3.84 8.77
N ASN A 84 -12.58 -3.27 9.18
CA ASN A 84 -13.86 -3.34 8.46
C ASN A 84 -14.06 -2.22 7.42
N TYR A 85 -13.04 -1.42 7.13
CA TYR A 85 -13.12 -0.39 6.10
C TYR A 85 -12.89 -0.99 4.72
N PHE A 86 -13.90 -0.95 3.86
CA PHE A 86 -13.84 -1.35 2.46
C PHE A 86 -13.10 -0.27 1.66
N GLY A 87 -11.78 -0.27 1.78
CA GLY A 87 -10.90 0.80 1.31
C GLY A 87 -9.91 0.37 0.23
N PRO A 88 -9.10 1.32 -0.28
CA PRO A 88 -8.15 1.06 -1.35
C PRO A 88 -7.22 -0.12 -1.04
N LYS A 89 -6.66 -0.21 0.17
CA LYS A 89 -5.75 -1.29 0.55
C LYS A 89 -6.38 -2.68 0.40
N ARG A 90 -7.67 -2.83 0.79
CA ARG A 90 -8.37 -4.12 0.70
C ARG A 90 -8.82 -4.48 -0.72
N LEU A 91 -8.96 -3.48 -1.62
CA LEU A 91 -9.43 -3.69 -2.99
C LEU A 91 -8.30 -3.75 -4.01
N PHE A 92 -7.25 -2.97 -3.81
CA PHE A 92 -6.17 -2.74 -4.78
C PHE A 92 -4.78 -2.89 -4.17
N GLY A 93 -4.68 -3.30 -2.90
CA GLY A 93 -3.39 -3.54 -2.26
C GLY A 93 -2.78 -4.88 -2.67
N ASN A 94 -1.46 -4.99 -2.56
CA ASN A 94 -0.72 -6.21 -2.92
C ASN A 94 -0.88 -7.35 -1.89
N ASP A 95 -1.33 -7.03 -0.68
CA ASP A 95 -1.45 -7.98 0.42
C ASP A 95 -2.89 -8.50 0.49
N ASP A 96 -3.19 -9.58 -0.23
CA ASP A 96 -4.45 -10.31 -0.19
C ASP A 96 -5.71 -9.43 -0.48
N PRO A 97 -5.84 -8.91 -1.72
CA PRO A 97 -7.01 -8.14 -2.10
C PRO A 97 -8.27 -9.02 -2.06
N LEU A 98 -9.41 -8.38 -1.82
CA LEU A 98 -10.71 -9.06 -1.80
C LEU A 98 -11.02 -9.65 -3.17
N ASP A 99 -10.96 -10.98 -3.27
CA ASP A 99 -11.26 -11.71 -4.50
C ASP A 99 -12.70 -11.51 -4.97
N GLY A 100 -12.86 -11.45 -6.29
CA GLY A 100 -14.16 -11.43 -6.94
C GLY A 100 -15.00 -10.18 -6.69
N VAL A 101 -14.44 -9.10 -6.16
CA VAL A 101 -15.12 -7.80 -6.02
C VAL A 101 -14.98 -6.98 -7.29
N ILE A 102 -13.82 -7.00 -7.92
CA ILE A 102 -13.54 -6.23 -9.14
C ILE A 102 -13.80 -7.13 -10.35
N GLU A 103 -14.67 -6.64 -11.23
CA GLU A 103 -15.03 -7.28 -12.48
C GLU A 103 -14.51 -6.45 -13.64
N GLU A 104 -13.77 -7.09 -14.54
CA GLU A 104 -13.17 -6.40 -15.67
C GLU A 104 -14.15 -6.18 -16.81
N ILE A 105 -14.13 -4.99 -17.42
CA ILE A 105 -14.94 -4.63 -18.58
C ILE A 105 -14.08 -4.80 -19.83
N PHE A 106 -14.44 -5.78 -20.69
CA PHE A 106 -13.76 -6.05 -21.95
C PHE A 106 -14.55 -5.60 -23.17
N ASP A 107 -15.85 -5.36 -23.01
CA ASP A 107 -16.80 -5.18 -24.10
C ASP A 107 -17.16 -3.73 -24.38
N ASN A 108 -16.59 -2.76 -23.66
CA ASN A 108 -16.98 -1.37 -23.75
C ASN A 108 -16.73 -0.75 -25.14
N GLU A 109 -15.63 -1.05 -25.80
CA GLU A 109 -15.24 -0.38 -27.06
C GLU A 109 -16.28 -0.53 -28.18
N ASN A 110 -17.01 -1.67 -28.23
CA ASN A 110 -18.05 -1.93 -29.20
C ASN A 110 -19.36 -1.18 -28.91
N TYR A 111 -19.56 -0.66 -27.72
CA TYR A 111 -20.80 -0.06 -27.24
C TYR A 111 -20.62 1.35 -26.70
N ILE A 112 -19.55 1.58 -25.95
CA ILE A 112 -19.19 2.86 -25.35
C ILE A 112 -17.70 3.06 -25.52
N THR A 113 -17.28 3.66 -26.63
CA THR A 113 -15.85 3.98 -26.83
C THR A 113 -15.38 5.04 -25.86
N LEU A 114 -14.11 4.93 -25.43
CA LEU A 114 -13.42 5.92 -24.60
C LEU A 114 -12.58 6.91 -25.45
N ASP A 115 -12.49 6.72 -26.76
CA ASP A 115 -11.75 7.63 -27.66
C ASP A 115 -12.32 9.06 -27.57
N PRO A 116 -11.53 10.05 -27.11
CA PRO A 116 -12.00 11.43 -26.94
C PRO A 116 -12.46 12.10 -28.25
N LYS A 117 -12.04 11.59 -29.42
CA LYS A 117 -12.45 12.09 -30.71
C LYS A 117 -13.87 11.67 -31.08
N ILE A 118 -14.28 10.49 -30.62
CA ILE A 118 -15.60 9.90 -30.88
C ILE A 118 -16.55 10.20 -29.72
N HIS A 119 -16.10 10.03 -28.48
CA HIS A 119 -16.91 10.26 -27.27
C HIS A 119 -17.08 11.77 -27.00
N THR A 120 -17.87 12.42 -27.83
CA THR A 120 -18.21 13.83 -27.74
C THR A 120 -19.55 14.03 -27.00
N LYS A 121 -19.97 15.30 -26.82
CA LYS A 121 -21.26 15.64 -26.20
C LYS A 121 -22.50 15.07 -26.93
N ASP A 122 -22.37 14.78 -28.21
CA ASP A 122 -23.47 14.32 -29.08
C ASP A 122 -23.40 12.79 -29.33
N TYR A 123 -22.38 12.12 -28.78
CA TYR A 123 -22.21 10.67 -28.86
C TYR A 123 -23.48 9.92 -28.43
N ASP A 124 -23.78 8.83 -29.13
CA ASP A 124 -24.90 7.96 -28.80
C ASP A 124 -24.38 6.57 -28.35
N PRO A 125 -24.31 6.33 -27.05
CA PRO A 125 -23.81 5.07 -26.52
C PRO A 125 -24.85 3.95 -26.62
N ASP A 126 -24.39 2.72 -26.87
CA ASP A 126 -25.20 1.53 -26.63
C ASP A 126 -24.90 0.91 -25.26
N ILE A 127 -25.67 -0.11 -24.87
CA ILE A 127 -25.52 -0.76 -23.57
C ILE A 127 -24.64 -2.01 -23.70
N PRO A 128 -23.44 -2.01 -23.11
CA PRO A 128 -22.61 -3.22 -23.07
C PRO A 128 -23.30 -4.36 -22.34
N PRO A 129 -23.09 -5.61 -22.75
CA PRO A 129 -23.52 -6.79 -21.99
C PRO A 129 -23.05 -6.76 -20.52
N SER A 130 -21.85 -6.30 -20.25
CA SER A 130 -21.30 -6.12 -18.89
C SER A 130 -22.11 -5.14 -18.03
N LEU A 131 -22.59 -4.02 -18.61
CA LEU A 131 -23.44 -3.08 -17.89
C LEU A 131 -24.84 -3.70 -17.60
N ARG A 132 -25.37 -4.49 -18.54
CA ARG A 132 -26.60 -5.23 -18.32
C ARG A 132 -26.46 -6.26 -17.20
N GLU A 133 -25.35 -7.00 -17.15
CA GLU A 133 -25.03 -7.94 -16.06
C GLU A 133 -24.93 -7.20 -14.72
N ALA A 134 -24.24 -6.04 -14.67
CA ALA A 134 -24.14 -5.22 -13.48
C ALA A 134 -25.51 -4.74 -12.96
N ILE A 135 -26.42 -4.34 -13.85
CA ILE A 135 -27.79 -3.96 -13.48
C ILE A 135 -28.52 -5.16 -12.87
N ILE A 136 -28.44 -6.35 -13.47
CA ILE A 136 -29.06 -7.56 -12.92
C ILE A 136 -28.43 -7.92 -11.56
N CYS A 137 -27.13 -7.79 -11.38
CA CYS A 137 -26.46 -7.98 -10.08
C CYS A 137 -27.04 -7.04 -9.01
N PHE A 138 -27.40 -5.81 -9.37
CA PHE A 138 -28.04 -4.90 -8.43
C PHE A 138 -29.42 -5.39 -7.96
N PHE A 139 -30.26 -5.94 -8.86
CA PHE A 139 -31.51 -6.59 -8.48
C PHE A 139 -31.29 -7.78 -7.53
N ILE A 140 -30.29 -8.61 -7.84
CA ILE A 140 -29.96 -9.78 -7.02
C ILE A 140 -29.38 -9.33 -5.66
N SER A 141 -28.56 -8.29 -5.61
CA SER A 141 -28.03 -7.76 -4.34
C SER A 141 -29.12 -7.27 -3.40
N ASP A 142 -30.18 -6.64 -3.93
CA ASP A 142 -31.37 -6.26 -3.14
C ASP A 142 -32.16 -7.48 -2.66
N ALA A 143 -32.26 -8.52 -3.49
CA ALA A 143 -32.87 -9.78 -3.08
C ALA A 143 -32.11 -10.46 -1.96
N ILE A 144 -30.75 -10.46 -2.01
CA ILE A 144 -29.91 -11.00 -0.93
C ILE A 144 -30.05 -10.16 0.34
N LYS A 145 -30.07 -8.82 0.25
CA LYS A 145 -30.35 -7.96 1.41
C LYS A 145 -31.67 -8.26 2.07
N ASN A 146 -32.72 -8.58 1.27
CA ASN A 146 -33.99 -8.98 1.81
C ASN A 146 -33.94 -10.32 2.55
N LEU A 147 -33.21 -11.32 2.03
CA LEU A 147 -32.97 -12.59 2.71
C LEU A 147 -32.21 -12.43 4.02
N ARG A 148 -31.34 -11.43 4.12
CA ARG A 148 -30.62 -11.05 5.34
C ARG A 148 -31.45 -10.20 6.31
N GLY A 149 -32.66 -9.81 5.97
CA GLY A 149 -33.53 -8.97 6.81
C GLY A 149 -33.07 -7.50 6.91
N ILE A 150 -32.16 -7.05 6.04
CA ILE A 150 -31.63 -5.68 6.06
C ILE A 150 -32.17 -4.76 4.97
N PHE A 151 -32.99 -5.30 4.04
CA PHE A 151 -33.51 -4.57 2.89
C PHE A 151 -34.38 -3.35 3.26
N ASP A 152 -35.22 -3.46 4.26
CA ASP A 152 -36.06 -2.35 4.71
C ASP A 152 -35.34 -1.43 5.72
N GLN A 153 -34.19 -1.86 6.20
CA GLN A 153 -33.42 -1.13 7.17
C GLN A 153 -32.34 -0.23 6.53
N LYS A 154 -31.79 -0.66 5.39
CA LYS A 154 -30.68 0.01 4.71
C LYS A 154 -31.04 0.37 3.28
N ASP A 155 -30.64 1.56 2.86
CA ASP A 155 -30.72 1.95 1.47
C ASP A 155 -29.83 1.06 0.58
N SER A 156 -30.12 1.09 -0.72
CA SER A 156 -29.32 0.42 -1.74
C SER A 156 -29.01 1.39 -2.87
N SER A 157 -27.79 1.36 -3.37
CA SER A 157 -27.41 2.17 -4.53
C SER A 157 -26.56 1.37 -5.50
N MET A 158 -26.79 1.63 -6.80
CA MET A 158 -25.87 1.30 -7.88
C MET A 158 -25.39 2.59 -8.51
N MET A 159 -24.08 2.69 -8.78
CA MET A 159 -23.46 3.82 -9.46
C MET A 159 -23.11 3.45 -10.91
N ILE A 160 -23.50 4.31 -11.85
CA ILE A 160 -23.09 4.23 -13.27
C ILE A 160 -22.40 5.54 -13.64
N ASN A 161 -21.08 5.49 -13.82
CA ASN A 161 -20.24 6.63 -14.16
C ASN A 161 -19.46 6.36 -15.44
N VAL A 162 -20.08 6.67 -16.58
CA VAL A 162 -19.58 6.30 -17.91
C VAL A 162 -19.11 7.51 -18.73
N SER A 163 -19.76 8.66 -18.57
CA SER A 163 -19.48 9.84 -19.38
C SER A 163 -19.50 11.13 -18.57
N ARG A 164 -18.64 12.09 -18.97
CA ARG A 164 -18.67 13.46 -18.43
C ARG A 164 -19.78 14.33 -19.05
N PHE A 165 -20.32 13.93 -20.19
CA PHE A 165 -21.30 14.72 -20.93
C PHE A 165 -22.73 14.42 -20.49
N THR A 166 -23.45 15.45 -20.03
CA THR A 166 -24.83 15.32 -19.56
C THR A 166 -25.79 14.83 -20.65
N LYS A 167 -25.59 15.21 -21.93
CA LYS A 167 -26.40 14.69 -23.05
C LYS A 167 -26.23 13.16 -23.21
N VAL A 168 -25.01 12.66 -23.10
CA VAL A 168 -24.71 11.21 -23.18
C VAL A 168 -25.34 10.48 -22.01
N GLN A 169 -25.28 11.05 -20.78
CA GLN A 169 -25.94 10.49 -19.60
C GLN A 169 -27.46 10.39 -19.80
N GLY A 170 -28.09 11.41 -20.38
CA GLY A 170 -29.51 11.39 -20.69
C GLY A 170 -29.91 10.30 -21.70
N LYS A 171 -29.11 10.09 -22.76
CA LYS A 171 -29.33 8.99 -23.72
C LYS A 171 -29.19 7.62 -23.05
N LEU A 172 -28.14 7.44 -22.25
CA LEU A 172 -27.96 6.22 -21.45
C LEU A 172 -29.15 5.96 -20.49
N LYS A 173 -29.66 7.01 -19.83
CA LYS A 173 -30.81 6.90 -18.95
C LYS A 173 -32.03 6.29 -19.67
N ILE A 174 -32.29 6.70 -20.92
CA ILE A 174 -33.41 6.17 -21.71
C ILE A 174 -33.22 4.67 -21.95
N LYS A 175 -32.05 4.26 -22.46
CA LYS A 175 -31.73 2.85 -22.76
C LYS A 175 -31.73 1.97 -21.49
N ILE A 176 -31.15 2.46 -20.39
CA ILE A 176 -31.14 1.75 -19.10
C ILE A 176 -32.53 1.61 -18.51
N LYS A 177 -33.40 2.62 -18.69
CA LYS A 177 -34.81 2.56 -18.26
C LYS A 177 -35.57 1.40 -18.94
N GLU A 178 -35.30 1.17 -20.23
CA GLU A 178 -35.91 0.04 -20.97
C GLU A 178 -35.41 -1.32 -20.43
N ILE A 179 -34.13 -1.44 -20.11
CA ILE A 179 -33.57 -2.64 -19.51
C ILE A 179 -34.22 -2.92 -18.14
N ILE A 180 -34.25 -1.91 -17.27
CA ILE A 180 -34.89 -2.03 -15.95
C ILE A 180 -36.32 -2.45 -16.09
N ARG A 181 -37.08 -1.85 -17.03
CA ARG A 181 -38.48 -2.23 -17.31
C ARG A 181 -38.58 -3.69 -17.77
N SER A 182 -37.73 -4.11 -18.69
CA SER A 182 -37.68 -5.51 -19.16
C SER A 182 -37.42 -6.49 -18.01
N ILE A 183 -36.45 -6.20 -17.13
CA ILE A 183 -36.13 -7.04 -15.98
C ILE A 183 -37.30 -7.10 -15.02
N LYS A 184 -37.89 -5.94 -14.67
CA LYS A 184 -39.08 -5.89 -13.80
C LYS A 184 -40.25 -6.71 -14.34
N ASN A 185 -40.57 -6.52 -15.62
CA ASN A 185 -41.65 -7.28 -16.27
C ASN A 185 -41.40 -8.80 -16.22
N LYS A 186 -40.15 -9.23 -16.46
CA LYS A 186 -39.77 -10.64 -16.37
C LYS A 186 -39.96 -11.19 -14.94
N ILE A 187 -39.52 -10.46 -13.92
CA ILE A 187 -39.68 -10.86 -12.52
C ILE A 187 -41.18 -10.94 -12.17
N GLU A 188 -41.94 -9.91 -12.48
CA GLU A 188 -43.36 -9.82 -12.20
C GLU A 188 -44.14 -10.94 -12.86
N THR A 189 -43.89 -11.20 -14.15
CA THR A 189 -44.66 -12.16 -14.95
C THR A 189 -44.28 -13.61 -14.64
N TYR A 190 -43.01 -13.92 -14.47
CA TYR A 190 -42.55 -15.30 -14.51
C TYR A 190 -42.09 -15.88 -13.17
N SER A 191 -41.77 -15.04 -12.16
CA SER A 191 -41.22 -15.54 -10.89
C SER A 191 -42.19 -16.39 -10.08
N GLY A 192 -43.51 -16.20 -10.25
CA GLY A 192 -44.54 -16.98 -9.58
C GLY A 192 -44.99 -18.26 -10.31
N LEU A 193 -44.46 -18.53 -11.51
CA LEU A 193 -44.86 -19.65 -12.35
C LEU A 193 -44.10 -20.94 -12.02
N SER A 194 -44.37 -22.01 -12.80
CA SER A 194 -43.73 -23.30 -12.61
C SER A 194 -42.18 -23.22 -12.79
N PRO A 195 -41.40 -24.10 -12.14
CA PRO A 195 -39.93 -24.11 -12.25
C PRO A 195 -39.42 -24.22 -13.70
N ASP A 196 -40.14 -24.92 -14.58
CA ASP A 196 -39.75 -25.07 -16.00
C ASP A 196 -39.83 -23.75 -16.76
N ILE A 197 -40.92 -22.98 -16.54
CA ILE A 197 -41.09 -21.64 -17.12
C ILE A 197 -40.04 -20.70 -16.55
N GLN A 198 -39.84 -20.71 -15.24
CA GLN A 198 -38.80 -19.90 -14.60
C GLN A 198 -37.42 -20.20 -15.17
N ASN A 199 -37.08 -21.48 -15.35
CA ASN A 199 -35.76 -21.89 -15.92
C ASN A 199 -35.55 -21.40 -17.34
N THR A 200 -36.60 -21.14 -18.10
CA THR A 200 -36.54 -20.60 -19.45
C THR A 200 -36.52 -19.08 -19.45
N GLU A 201 -37.50 -18.41 -18.83
CA GLU A 201 -37.70 -16.97 -18.91
C GLU A 201 -36.74 -16.16 -17.98
N LEU A 202 -36.39 -16.75 -16.84
CA LEU A 202 -35.47 -16.15 -15.87
C LEU A 202 -34.06 -16.72 -15.97
N ARG A 203 -33.74 -17.43 -17.05
CA ARG A 203 -32.41 -18.05 -17.26
C ARG A 203 -31.27 -17.08 -17.11
N GLU A 204 -31.40 -15.88 -17.64
CA GLU A 204 -30.36 -14.83 -17.56
C GLU A 204 -30.10 -14.43 -16.09
N LEU A 205 -31.15 -14.16 -15.31
CA LEU A 205 -31.04 -13.79 -13.91
C LEU A 205 -30.40 -14.92 -13.08
N LYS A 206 -30.83 -16.16 -13.33
CA LYS A 206 -30.32 -17.36 -12.66
C LYS A 206 -28.82 -17.58 -13.00
N ARG A 207 -28.42 -17.40 -14.27
CA ARG A 207 -27.04 -17.51 -14.73
C ARG A 207 -26.17 -16.47 -14.03
N ILE A 208 -26.61 -15.21 -13.96
CA ILE A 208 -25.88 -14.10 -13.35
C ILE A 208 -25.78 -14.30 -11.83
N PHE A 209 -26.87 -14.73 -11.18
CA PHE A 209 -26.80 -15.10 -9.76
C PHE A 209 -25.74 -16.17 -9.50
N LYS A 210 -25.73 -17.27 -10.27
CA LYS A 210 -24.72 -18.32 -10.11
C LYS A 210 -23.30 -17.84 -10.34
N LYS A 211 -23.10 -16.98 -11.36
CA LYS A 211 -21.79 -16.44 -11.72
C LYS A 211 -21.20 -15.57 -10.59
N TYR A 212 -21.98 -14.65 -10.05
CA TYR A 212 -21.47 -13.61 -9.15
C TYR A 212 -21.74 -13.85 -7.65
N PHE A 213 -22.75 -14.63 -7.32
CA PHE A 213 -23.22 -14.81 -5.95
C PHE A 213 -23.46 -16.30 -5.57
N GLY A 214 -23.14 -17.23 -6.45
CA GLY A 214 -23.33 -18.66 -6.19
C GLY A 214 -22.52 -19.20 -5.02
N HIS A 215 -21.39 -18.57 -4.70
CA HIS A 215 -20.53 -18.90 -3.56
C HIS A 215 -21.16 -18.57 -2.19
N LEU A 216 -22.22 -17.75 -2.15
CA LEU A 216 -22.88 -17.33 -0.90
C LEU A 216 -23.83 -18.38 -0.31
N GLY A 217 -24.03 -19.51 -0.98
CA GLY A 217 -24.82 -20.64 -0.46
C GLY A 217 -26.35 -20.46 -0.51
N TYR A 218 -26.85 -19.43 -1.18
CA TYR A 218 -28.31 -19.26 -1.40
C TYR A 218 -28.80 -20.13 -2.55
N GLU A 219 -30.01 -20.67 -2.40
CA GLU A 219 -30.68 -21.37 -3.47
C GLU A 219 -31.40 -20.40 -4.43
N TRP A 220 -31.43 -20.72 -5.73
CA TRP A 220 -32.15 -19.89 -6.71
C TRP A 220 -33.62 -19.64 -6.34
N LYS A 221 -34.29 -20.63 -5.75
CA LYS A 221 -35.68 -20.51 -5.30
C LYS A 221 -35.84 -19.36 -4.30
N ASP A 222 -34.93 -19.23 -3.34
CA ASP A 222 -35.01 -18.19 -2.31
C ASP A 222 -34.70 -16.81 -2.91
N ILE A 223 -33.73 -16.73 -3.80
CA ILE A 223 -33.40 -15.50 -4.55
C ILE A 223 -34.62 -15.07 -5.39
N ASN A 224 -35.23 -15.98 -6.15
CA ASN A 224 -36.40 -15.66 -6.97
C ASN A 224 -37.59 -15.17 -6.14
N ASN A 225 -37.89 -15.83 -5.02
CA ASN A 225 -38.94 -15.41 -4.09
C ASN A 225 -38.65 -14.03 -3.48
N SER A 226 -37.39 -13.72 -3.28
CA SER A 226 -36.95 -12.43 -2.76
C SER A 226 -37.02 -11.34 -3.82
N LEU A 227 -36.68 -11.64 -5.08
CA LEU A 227 -36.79 -10.72 -6.21
C LEU A 227 -38.18 -10.15 -6.35
N ILE A 228 -39.26 -10.99 -6.19
CA ILE A 228 -40.65 -10.55 -6.23
C ILE A 228 -40.96 -9.48 -5.19
N LYS A 229 -40.29 -9.52 -4.04
CA LYS A 229 -40.49 -8.55 -2.94
C LYS A 229 -39.72 -7.25 -3.12
N THR A 230 -38.67 -7.27 -3.92
CA THR A 230 -37.66 -6.17 -3.96
C THR A 230 -37.66 -5.39 -5.28
N TYR A 231 -38.02 -6.01 -6.42
CA TYR A 231 -37.80 -5.44 -7.75
C TYR A 231 -38.47 -4.07 -7.96
N ASP A 232 -39.64 -3.82 -7.38
CA ASP A 232 -40.39 -2.58 -7.63
C ASP A 232 -39.74 -1.35 -6.94
N ARG A 233 -39.03 -1.54 -5.83
CA ARG A 233 -38.38 -0.45 -5.10
C ARG A 233 -37.27 0.24 -5.91
N ILE A 234 -36.67 -0.45 -6.89
CA ILE A 234 -35.56 0.06 -7.67
C ILE A 234 -36.02 1.19 -8.61
N LYS A 235 -35.41 2.37 -8.47
CA LYS A 235 -35.72 3.57 -9.26
C LYS A 235 -34.42 4.11 -9.92
N LEU A 236 -34.53 4.50 -11.18
CA LEU A 236 -33.47 5.12 -11.94
C LEU A 236 -33.43 6.63 -11.70
N LYS A 237 -32.27 7.18 -11.39
CA LYS A 237 -32.00 8.59 -11.16
C LYS A 237 -30.80 9.07 -11.98
N GLU A 238 -30.88 10.29 -12.48
CA GLU A 238 -29.76 10.97 -13.14
C GLU A 238 -29.34 12.13 -12.26
N ILE A 239 -28.06 12.22 -11.90
CA ILE A 239 -27.52 13.26 -11.02
C ILE A 239 -26.42 14.03 -11.75
N ASN A 240 -26.77 15.22 -12.20
CA ASN A 240 -25.84 16.16 -12.81
C ASN A 240 -26.34 17.60 -12.64
N GLN A 241 -25.58 18.59 -13.15
CA GLN A 241 -25.93 20.01 -13.00
C GLN A 241 -27.26 20.44 -13.66
N LYS A 242 -27.78 19.64 -14.63
CA LYS A 242 -28.99 19.93 -15.38
C LYS A 242 -30.21 19.12 -14.90
N SER A 243 -29.96 18.08 -14.12
CA SER A 243 -31.00 17.19 -13.63
C SER A 243 -31.76 17.78 -12.47
N THR A 244 -33.06 17.54 -12.44
CA THR A 244 -33.95 17.83 -11.30
C THR A 244 -34.12 16.63 -10.36
N ASP A 245 -33.50 15.49 -10.68
CA ASP A 245 -33.57 14.30 -9.87
C ASP A 245 -32.84 14.51 -8.53
N ILE A 246 -33.47 14.08 -7.43
CA ILE A 246 -32.94 14.16 -6.07
C ILE A 246 -32.94 12.76 -5.46
N LEU A 247 -31.88 12.43 -4.72
CA LEU A 247 -31.82 11.22 -3.90
C LEU A 247 -32.37 11.54 -2.51
N LYS A 248 -33.44 10.81 -2.12
CA LYS A 248 -34.04 10.88 -0.78
C LYS A 248 -33.86 9.52 -0.13
N TYR A 249 -32.83 9.39 0.65
CA TYR A 249 -32.51 8.18 1.39
C TYR A 249 -33.34 8.04 2.66
N LYS A 250 -33.20 6.89 3.34
CA LYS A 250 -33.90 6.59 4.59
C LYS A 250 -33.57 7.62 5.66
N ASP A 251 -34.59 8.15 6.26
CA ASP A 251 -34.55 8.98 7.48
C ASP A 251 -35.81 8.66 8.33
N GLU A 252 -36.09 9.42 9.36
CA GLU A 252 -37.28 9.24 10.20
C GLU A 252 -38.61 9.31 9.42
N SER A 253 -38.62 10.06 8.32
CA SER A 253 -39.82 10.32 7.49
C SER A 253 -39.87 9.48 6.21
N ASN A 254 -38.76 8.89 5.81
CA ASN A 254 -38.67 8.16 4.54
C ASN A 254 -38.21 6.71 4.76
N PRO A 255 -38.90 5.73 4.13
CA PRO A 255 -38.45 4.34 4.12
C PRO A 255 -37.17 4.19 3.30
N ALA A 256 -36.45 3.09 3.50
CA ALA A 256 -35.29 2.72 2.71
C ALA A 256 -35.59 2.67 1.21
N LYS A 257 -34.61 3.07 0.38
CA LYS A 257 -34.77 3.21 -1.08
C LYS A 257 -33.70 2.38 -1.81
N SER A 258 -34.00 2.08 -3.07
CA SER A 258 -33.06 1.45 -3.99
C SER A 258 -32.92 2.31 -5.23
N TYR A 259 -31.72 2.80 -5.51
CA TYR A 259 -31.45 3.70 -6.63
C TYR A 259 -30.37 3.15 -7.56
N ILE A 260 -30.66 3.17 -8.87
CA ILE A 260 -29.62 3.12 -9.89
C ILE A 260 -29.34 4.58 -10.28
N VAL A 261 -28.12 5.03 -10.08
CA VAL A 261 -27.74 6.43 -10.22
C VAL A 261 -26.75 6.59 -11.38
N ILE A 262 -27.18 7.35 -12.39
CA ILE A 262 -26.32 7.74 -13.53
C ILE A 262 -25.80 9.15 -13.28
N GLY A 263 -24.49 9.35 -13.47
CA GLY A 263 -23.92 10.68 -13.38
C GLY A 263 -22.48 10.72 -13.83
N GLY A 264 -21.94 11.92 -13.82
CA GLY A 264 -20.54 12.20 -14.15
C GLY A 264 -19.77 12.74 -12.95
N PHE A 265 -19.23 13.97 -13.11
CA PHE A 265 -18.45 14.63 -12.06
C PHE A 265 -19.25 14.90 -10.77
N SER A 266 -20.57 15.10 -10.90
CA SER A 266 -21.45 15.32 -9.73
C SER A 266 -21.48 14.11 -8.78
N LEU A 267 -21.18 12.91 -9.25
CA LEU A 267 -21.09 11.72 -8.39
C LEU A 267 -19.79 11.70 -7.55
N SER A 268 -18.76 12.42 -7.97
CA SER A 268 -17.45 12.44 -7.27
C SER A 268 -17.44 13.38 -6.06
N ARG A 269 -18.29 14.41 -6.02
CA ARG A 269 -18.25 15.43 -4.96
C ARG A 269 -19.65 15.84 -4.49
N GLY A 270 -19.78 16.04 -3.17
CA GLY A 270 -21.00 16.60 -2.58
C GLY A 270 -22.24 15.69 -2.59
N LEU A 271 -22.09 14.41 -2.91
CA LEU A 271 -23.17 13.43 -2.92
C LEU A 271 -22.75 12.17 -2.17
N THR A 272 -23.62 11.66 -1.32
CA THR A 272 -23.46 10.36 -0.67
C THR A 272 -24.34 9.33 -1.39
N LEU A 273 -23.78 8.17 -1.71
CA LEU A 273 -24.52 7.02 -2.25
C LEU A 273 -24.68 5.97 -1.14
N ASN A 274 -25.76 6.09 -0.37
CA ASN A 274 -26.02 5.18 0.74
C ASN A 274 -26.24 3.75 0.24
N GLY A 275 -25.65 2.79 0.93
CA GLY A 275 -25.81 1.37 0.62
C GLY A 275 -25.28 0.96 -0.76
N LEU A 276 -24.23 1.61 -1.26
CA LEU A 276 -23.65 1.31 -2.57
C LEU A 276 -23.13 -0.13 -2.60
N THR A 277 -23.72 -0.96 -3.46
CA THR A 277 -23.35 -2.36 -3.67
C THR A 277 -22.70 -2.58 -5.03
N ILE A 278 -23.25 -1.95 -6.08
CA ILE A 278 -22.78 -2.15 -7.45
C ILE A 278 -22.26 -0.85 -8.03
N SER A 279 -21.08 -0.91 -8.61
CA SER A 279 -20.46 0.24 -9.30
C SER A 279 -20.06 -0.18 -10.71
N TYR A 280 -20.41 0.62 -11.71
CA TYR A 280 -19.99 0.47 -13.09
C TYR A 280 -19.32 1.76 -13.54
N ILE A 281 -18.02 1.69 -13.81
CA ILE A 281 -17.21 2.88 -14.09
C ILE A 281 -16.35 2.67 -15.34
N LEU A 282 -16.50 3.59 -16.30
CA LEU A 282 -15.66 3.69 -17.51
C LEU A 282 -14.93 5.03 -17.59
N ARG A 283 -15.43 6.01 -16.83
CA ARG A 283 -14.83 7.33 -16.85
C ARG A 283 -13.54 7.33 -16.06
N ASN A 284 -12.43 7.72 -16.71
CA ASN A 284 -11.13 7.91 -16.10
C ASN A 284 -10.82 9.38 -15.78
N SER A 285 -9.79 9.63 -15.00
CA SER A 285 -9.23 10.95 -14.69
C SER A 285 -7.70 10.87 -14.70
N LEU A 286 -7.06 11.96 -15.07
CA LEU A 286 -5.59 12.07 -15.09
C LEU A 286 -4.99 12.46 -13.73
N MET A 287 -5.77 12.51 -12.63
CA MET A 287 -5.30 12.98 -11.33
C MET A 287 -5.64 11.98 -10.22
N TYR A 288 -4.66 11.64 -9.36
CA TYR A 288 -4.85 10.78 -8.19
C TYR A 288 -5.98 11.25 -7.28
N ASP A 289 -5.99 12.56 -6.93
CA ASP A 289 -7.05 13.16 -6.12
C ASP A 289 -8.44 12.90 -6.69
N THR A 290 -8.58 13.01 -8.00
CA THR A 290 -9.88 12.85 -8.65
C THR A 290 -10.29 11.40 -8.72
N LEU A 291 -9.38 10.48 -9.03
CA LEU A 291 -9.65 9.04 -9.05
C LEU A 291 -10.08 8.55 -7.68
N LEU A 292 -9.36 8.89 -6.61
CA LEU A 292 -9.74 8.54 -5.24
C LEU A 292 -11.12 9.09 -4.85
N GLN A 293 -11.47 10.33 -5.28
CA GLN A 293 -12.80 10.91 -5.05
C GLN A 293 -13.91 10.27 -5.90
N MET A 294 -13.57 9.68 -7.05
CA MET A 294 -14.51 8.91 -7.87
C MET A 294 -14.80 7.53 -7.26
N GLY A 295 -13.91 7.01 -6.44
CA GLY A 295 -14.04 5.74 -5.72
C GLY A 295 -15.13 5.76 -4.63
N ARG A 296 -16.37 6.00 -5.00
CA ARG A 296 -17.51 6.05 -4.07
C ARG A 296 -17.85 4.71 -3.42
N TRP A 297 -17.29 3.63 -3.93
CA TRP A 297 -17.37 2.31 -3.31
C TRP A 297 -16.54 2.19 -2.04
N PHE A 298 -15.58 3.07 -1.77
CA PHE A 298 -14.87 3.10 -0.49
C PHE A 298 -15.80 3.49 0.66
N GLY A 299 -15.71 2.80 1.79
CA GLY A 299 -16.52 3.06 2.96
C GLY A 299 -16.80 1.81 3.80
N TYR A 300 -17.73 1.91 4.74
CA TYR A 300 -18.14 0.79 5.57
C TYR A 300 -19.28 0.02 4.90
N ARG A 301 -19.16 -1.31 4.86
CA ARG A 301 -20.10 -2.22 4.17
C ARG A 301 -20.60 -3.32 5.09
N ASN A 302 -20.85 -2.98 6.35
CA ASN A 302 -21.31 -3.93 7.36
C ASN A 302 -22.56 -4.67 6.85
N ASP A 303 -22.55 -6.01 6.93
CA ASP A 303 -23.59 -6.95 6.56
C ASP A 303 -23.85 -7.16 5.05
N TYR A 304 -23.10 -6.45 4.13
CA TYR A 304 -23.29 -6.59 2.70
C TYR A 304 -22.00 -6.39 1.85
N GLU A 305 -20.83 -6.50 2.47
CA GLU A 305 -19.54 -6.36 1.77
C GLU A 305 -19.36 -7.41 0.68
N ASP A 306 -19.70 -8.64 0.97
CA ASP A 306 -19.58 -9.81 0.10
C ASP A 306 -20.49 -9.81 -1.14
N ILE A 307 -21.47 -8.90 -1.20
CA ILE A 307 -22.28 -8.66 -2.39
C ILE A 307 -21.90 -7.39 -3.15
N CYS A 308 -20.85 -6.70 -2.73
CA CYS A 308 -20.33 -5.55 -3.46
C CYS A 308 -19.54 -6.00 -4.69
N LYS A 309 -19.81 -5.33 -5.84
CA LYS A 309 -19.12 -5.57 -7.11
C LYS A 309 -18.81 -4.25 -7.81
N ILE A 310 -17.63 -4.19 -8.43
CA ILE A 310 -17.14 -3.00 -9.14
C ILE A 310 -16.69 -3.42 -10.53
N TRP A 311 -17.37 -2.90 -11.55
CA TRP A 311 -16.97 -3.08 -12.95
C TRP A 311 -16.09 -1.91 -13.38
N MET A 312 -14.88 -2.20 -13.86
CA MET A 312 -13.94 -1.23 -14.41
C MET A 312 -13.04 -1.88 -15.47
N THR A 313 -12.38 -1.05 -16.29
CA THR A 313 -11.38 -1.56 -17.24
C THR A 313 -10.09 -1.95 -16.54
N GLU A 314 -9.29 -2.82 -17.16
CA GLU A 314 -7.97 -3.24 -16.65
C GLU A 314 -7.06 -2.03 -16.38
N ASN A 315 -6.92 -1.12 -17.35
CA ASN A 315 -6.11 0.11 -17.15
C ASN A 315 -6.56 0.93 -15.94
N MET A 316 -7.86 1.00 -15.68
CA MET A 316 -8.36 1.72 -14.51
C MET A 316 -8.05 0.97 -13.21
N LYS A 317 -8.08 -0.35 -13.22
CA LYS A 317 -7.66 -1.19 -12.09
C LYS A 317 -6.18 -0.97 -11.77
N GLU A 318 -5.32 -1.00 -12.79
CA GLU A 318 -3.89 -0.71 -12.67
C GLU A 318 -3.63 0.71 -12.12
N ASP A 319 -4.36 1.71 -12.61
CA ASP A 319 -4.32 3.09 -12.08
C ASP A 319 -4.64 3.12 -10.58
N TYR A 320 -5.69 2.41 -10.13
CA TYR A 320 -6.06 2.34 -8.71
C TYR A 320 -5.04 1.56 -7.87
N GLU A 321 -4.46 0.50 -8.40
CA GLU A 321 -3.38 -0.26 -7.75
C GLU A 321 -2.14 0.62 -7.53
N HIS A 322 -1.72 1.35 -8.57
CA HIS A 322 -0.61 2.28 -8.47
C HIS A 322 -0.88 3.43 -7.47
N ILE A 323 -2.07 4.05 -7.54
CA ILE A 323 -2.45 5.12 -6.60
C ILE A 323 -2.50 4.59 -5.17
N THR A 324 -3.01 3.37 -4.97
CA THR A 324 -3.07 2.73 -3.65
C THR A 324 -1.66 2.55 -3.09
N THR A 325 -0.73 2.04 -3.89
CA THR A 325 0.68 1.94 -3.53
C THR A 325 1.27 3.31 -3.15
N SER A 326 1.03 4.34 -3.96
CA SER A 326 1.49 5.71 -3.69
C SER A 326 0.93 6.27 -2.37
N VAL A 327 -0.35 6.00 -2.07
CA VAL A 327 -0.99 6.41 -0.81
C VAL A 327 -0.38 5.68 0.37
N LEU A 328 -0.18 4.36 0.27
CA LEU A 328 0.39 3.56 1.35
C LEU A 328 1.83 3.99 1.66
N GLU A 329 2.65 4.24 0.64
CA GLU A 329 4.01 4.76 0.81
C GLU A 329 4.02 6.12 1.50
N LEU A 330 3.16 7.06 1.07
CA LEU A 330 3.04 8.37 1.70
C LEU A 330 2.56 8.25 3.15
N MET A 331 1.61 7.36 3.44
CA MET A 331 1.15 7.13 4.81
C MET A 331 2.27 6.58 5.71
N ASP A 332 3.13 5.72 5.18
CA ASP A 332 4.30 5.22 5.91
C ASP A 332 5.31 6.34 6.20
N GLU A 333 5.56 7.23 5.26
CA GLU A 333 6.39 8.43 5.50
C GLU A 333 5.80 9.35 6.58
N ILE A 334 4.48 9.58 6.53
CA ILE A 334 3.77 10.37 7.56
C ILE A 334 3.89 9.70 8.94
N ARG A 335 3.77 8.38 9.03
CA ARG A 335 3.96 7.65 10.29
C ARG A 335 5.39 7.76 10.82
N GLN A 336 6.37 7.76 9.93
CA GLN A 336 7.77 7.97 10.30
C GLN A 336 7.99 9.38 10.85
N LEU A 337 7.40 10.38 10.20
CA LEU A 337 7.41 11.76 10.68
C LEU A 337 6.84 11.85 12.11
N GLN A 338 5.67 11.25 12.35
CA GLN A 338 5.04 11.22 13.66
C GLN A 338 5.90 10.53 14.74
N LYS A 339 6.59 9.43 14.38
CA LYS A 339 7.44 8.68 15.30
C LYS A 339 8.75 9.38 15.62
N SER A 340 9.25 10.23 14.73
CA SER A 340 10.49 10.97 14.90
C SER A 340 10.33 12.29 15.66
N ASP A 341 9.10 12.64 16.08
CA ASP A 341 8.73 13.91 16.73
C ASP A 341 9.20 15.14 15.93
N ARG A 342 9.25 15.01 14.60
CA ARG A 342 9.59 16.10 13.68
C ARG A 342 8.35 16.74 13.11
N ALA A 343 8.43 18.04 12.86
CA ALA A 343 7.38 18.76 12.15
C ALA A 343 7.49 18.56 10.62
N PRO A 344 6.40 18.63 9.86
CA PRO A 344 6.45 18.57 8.39
C PRO A 344 7.33 19.66 7.75
N ILE A 345 7.56 20.77 8.43
CA ILE A 345 8.48 21.83 7.98
C ILE A 345 9.95 21.39 8.03
N ASP A 346 10.26 20.39 8.86
CA ASP A 346 11.60 19.85 9.08
C ASP A 346 11.81 18.48 8.44
N PHE A 347 10.83 17.97 7.69
CA PHE A 347 10.86 16.65 7.09
C PHE A 347 10.32 16.66 5.66
N GLY A 348 11.18 16.28 4.73
CA GLY A 348 10.82 16.18 3.32
C GLY A 348 9.90 15.00 3.04
N LEU A 349 8.82 15.22 2.27
CA LEU A 349 7.88 14.20 1.84
C LEU A 349 7.99 13.97 0.33
N LYS A 350 7.79 12.72 -0.09
CA LYS A 350 7.78 12.32 -1.50
C LYS A 350 6.52 11.52 -1.82
N VAL A 351 6.12 11.53 -3.08
CA VAL A 351 4.99 10.77 -3.62
C VAL A 351 5.43 10.05 -4.88
N LEU A 352 5.15 8.77 -4.96
CA LEU A 352 5.43 7.96 -6.14
C LEU A 352 4.66 8.51 -7.34
N SER A 353 5.37 8.81 -8.43
CA SER A 353 4.78 9.29 -9.69
C SER A 353 4.35 8.12 -10.57
N HIS A 354 3.25 8.27 -11.29
CA HIS A 354 2.84 7.27 -12.27
C HIS A 354 3.80 7.27 -13.47
N PRO A 355 4.22 6.12 -13.99
CA PRO A 355 5.18 6.04 -15.09
C PRO A 355 4.66 6.70 -16.39
N ASP A 356 3.36 6.61 -16.66
CA ASP A 356 2.83 7.05 -17.95
C ASP A 356 2.23 8.46 -17.93
N SER A 357 1.04 8.64 -17.39
CA SER A 357 0.29 9.87 -17.64
C SER A 357 -0.45 10.48 -16.46
N LEU A 358 -0.61 9.75 -15.35
CA LEU A 358 -1.36 10.27 -14.21
C LEU A 358 -0.58 11.35 -13.47
N MET A 359 -1.24 12.43 -13.16
CA MET A 359 -0.70 13.50 -12.32
C MET A 359 -1.07 13.27 -10.86
N ILE A 360 -0.13 13.40 -9.95
CA ILE A 360 -0.37 13.29 -8.51
C ILE A 360 -1.44 14.31 -8.08
N THR A 361 -1.33 15.55 -8.55
CA THR A 361 -2.32 16.61 -8.37
C THR A 361 -2.26 17.60 -9.53
N ALA A 362 -3.16 18.56 -9.56
CA ALA A 362 -3.22 19.56 -10.63
C ALA A 362 -1.90 20.35 -10.74
N ARG A 363 -1.42 20.60 -11.97
CA ARG A 363 -0.13 21.28 -12.25
C ARG A 363 0.07 22.58 -11.47
N ASN A 364 -0.98 23.33 -11.22
CA ASN A 364 -0.95 24.57 -10.46
C ASN A 364 -0.83 24.38 -8.94
N LYS A 365 -0.90 23.16 -8.42
CA LYS A 365 -0.77 22.84 -7.00
C LYS A 365 0.57 22.20 -6.64
N VAL A 366 1.41 21.89 -7.62
CA VAL A 366 2.70 21.20 -7.40
C VAL A 366 3.81 22.13 -6.90
N GLY A 367 3.58 23.45 -6.85
CA GLY A 367 4.52 24.42 -6.28
C GLY A 367 5.94 24.31 -6.83
N LYS A 368 6.93 24.37 -5.97
CA LYS A 368 8.37 24.19 -6.25
C LYS A 368 8.82 22.73 -6.21
N SER A 369 7.90 21.76 -6.19
CA SER A 369 8.25 20.34 -6.18
C SER A 369 9.12 19.94 -7.36
N LYS A 370 10.02 18.96 -7.13
CA LYS A 370 10.91 18.42 -8.17
C LYS A 370 10.56 16.96 -8.42
N ILE A 371 10.87 16.48 -9.61
CA ILE A 371 10.84 15.05 -9.93
C ILE A 371 12.26 14.51 -9.69
N ILE A 372 12.36 13.45 -8.93
CA ILE A 372 13.59 12.69 -8.75
C ILE A 372 13.41 11.29 -9.30
N LYS A 373 14.45 10.72 -9.85
CA LYS A 373 14.50 9.33 -10.28
C LYS A 373 15.33 8.54 -9.30
N THR A 374 14.78 7.45 -8.80
CA THR A 374 15.49 6.53 -7.93
C THR A 374 15.45 5.14 -8.52
N LYS A 375 16.59 4.46 -8.50
CA LYS A 375 16.67 3.04 -8.83
C LYS A 375 16.67 2.24 -7.55
N LEU A 376 15.78 1.25 -7.48
CA LEU A 376 15.74 0.31 -6.37
C LEU A 376 16.70 -0.83 -6.67
N ASP A 377 18.00 -0.62 -6.51
CA ASP A 377 19.01 -1.61 -6.82
C ASP A 377 19.63 -2.20 -5.55
N PHE A 378 19.41 -3.51 -5.35
CA PHE A 378 20.08 -4.32 -4.33
C PHE A 378 21.12 -5.27 -4.92
N SER A 379 21.46 -5.13 -6.19
CA SER A 379 22.46 -5.93 -6.88
C SER A 379 23.81 -5.85 -6.15
N GLY A 380 24.38 -6.99 -5.81
CA GLY A 380 25.63 -7.07 -5.10
C GLY A 380 25.64 -6.47 -3.69
N ARG A 381 24.49 -6.15 -3.12
CA ARG A 381 24.38 -5.54 -1.78
C ARG A 381 24.13 -6.57 -0.70
N ARG A 382 24.54 -6.20 0.50
CA ARG A 382 24.23 -6.90 1.75
C ARG A 382 23.35 -6.01 2.60
N ILE A 383 22.22 -6.57 3.07
CA ILE A 383 21.25 -5.87 3.91
C ILE A 383 21.07 -6.66 5.18
N GLU A 384 20.98 -5.98 6.33
CA GLU A 384 20.94 -6.62 7.65
C GLU A 384 19.98 -5.92 8.61
N THR A 385 19.39 -6.68 9.50
CA THR A 385 18.64 -6.16 10.65
C THR A 385 19.64 -5.72 11.73
N PHE A 386 19.80 -4.42 11.98
CA PHE A 386 20.71 -3.91 13.00
C PHE A 386 20.01 -3.43 14.29
N SER A 387 18.68 -3.34 14.29
CA SER A 387 17.85 -2.93 15.42
C SER A 387 16.60 -3.78 15.52
N ILE A 388 16.22 -4.17 16.74
CA ILE A 388 15.10 -5.06 17.04
C ILE A 388 14.11 -4.35 17.98
N PRO A 389 12.80 -4.47 17.78
CA PRO A 389 11.81 -3.88 18.67
C PRO A 389 11.94 -4.44 20.10
N ARG A 390 11.89 -3.56 21.10
CA ARG A 390 11.98 -3.95 22.52
C ARG A 390 10.68 -4.60 23.07
N SER A 391 9.59 -4.53 22.32
CA SER A 391 8.31 -5.11 22.71
C SER A 391 8.35 -6.63 22.72
N LYS A 392 8.03 -7.25 23.87
CA LYS A 392 7.94 -8.71 24.05
C LYS A 392 7.06 -9.38 22.99
N LYS A 393 5.90 -8.78 22.65
CA LYS A 393 4.99 -9.29 21.62
C LYS A 393 5.66 -9.30 20.23
N LYS A 394 6.40 -8.25 19.89
CA LYS A 394 7.10 -8.16 18.59
C LYS A 394 8.31 -9.10 18.52
N ILE A 395 9.03 -9.30 19.62
CA ILE A 395 10.13 -10.28 19.72
C ILE A 395 9.61 -11.69 19.47
N ILE A 396 8.50 -12.06 20.12
CA ILE A 396 7.85 -13.38 19.91
C ILE A 396 7.38 -13.51 18.47
N SER A 397 6.75 -12.48 17.89
CA SER A 397 6.30 -12.50 16.49
C SER A 397 7.44 -12.74 15.51
N ASN A 398 8.57 -12.04 15.69
CA ASN A 398 9.76 -12.21 14.86
C ASN A 398 10.39 -13.60 15.01
N PHE A 399 10.43 -14.12 16.24
CA PHE A 399 10.90 -15.48 16.47
C PHE A 399 9.99 -16.52 15.80
N ASN A 400 8.67 -16.37 15.90
CA ASN A 400 7.69 -17.25 15.25
C ASN A 400 7.81 -17.21 13.71
N ALA A 401 8.07 -16.05 13.14
CA ALA A 401 8.32 -15.93 11.71
C ALA A 401 9.58 -16.70 11.28
N ALA A 402 10.67 -16.57 12.05
CA ALA A 402 11.90 -17.35 11.84
C ALA A 402 11.67 -18.85 12.05
N GLU A 403 11.00 -19.22 13.12
CA GLU A 403 10.66 -20.61 13.44
C GLU A 403 9.86 -21.28 12.31
N LYS A 404 8.87 -20.59 11.76
CA LYS A 404 8.07 -21.09 10.63
C LYS A 404 8.93 -21.40 9.42
N LEU A 405 9.85 -20.51 9.04
CA LEU A 405 10.76 -20.74 7.92
C LEU A 405 11.76 -21.87 8.22
N ILE A 406 12.28 -21.95 9.45
CA ILE A 406 13.19 -23.01 9.87
C ILE A 406 12.50 -24.37 9.80
N LYS A 407 11.27 -24.48 10.30
CA LYS A 407 10.45 -25.70 10.19
C LYS A 407 10.24 -26.11 8.75
N TYR A 408 9.90 -25.17 7.89
CA TYR A 408 9.78 -25.44 6.44
C TYR A 408 11.07 -26.04 5.86
N CYS A 409 12.22 -25.45 6.19
CA CYS A 409 13.51 -25.94 5.67
C CYS A 409 13.82 -27.37 6.08
N PHE A 410 13.47 -27.79 7.31
CA PHE A 410 13.77 -29.13 7.79
C PHE A 410 12.72 -30.18 7.40
N PHE A 411 11.45 -29.86 7.53
CA PHE A 411 10.38 -30.89 7.49
C PHE A 411 9.71 -31.02 6.13
N GLU A 412 9.49 -29.92 5.43
CA GLU A 412 8.83 -29.98 4.12
C GLU A 412 9.78 -30.37 2.98
N ASN A 413 11.09 -30.13 3.15
CA ASN A 413 12.11 -30.53 2.17
C ASN A 413 12.79 -31.88 2.48
N ASN A 414 12.35 -32.61 3.51
CA ASN A 414 12.91 -33.92 3.92
C ASN A 414 14.42 -33.91 4.17
N PHE A 415 14.96 -32.83 4.72
CA PHE A 415 16.37 -32.73 5.04
C PHE A 415 16.67 -33.38 6.41
N SER A 416 17.73 -34.18 6.46
CA SER A 416 18.29 -34.67 7.72
C SER A 416 19.04 -33.55 8.44
N SER A 417 18.86 -33.40 9.75
CA SER A 417 19.54 -32.37 10.54
C SER A 417 21.07 -32.55 10.57
N SER A 418 21.57 -33.79 10.47
CA SER A 418 23.00 -34.10 10.40
C SER A 418 23.64 -33.67 9.09
N ASP A 419 22.94 -33.85 7.97
CA ASP A 419 23.45 -33.55 6.63
C ASP A 419 23.47 -32.05 6.34
N GLN A 420 22.60 -31.28 7.02
CA GLN A 420 22.51 -29.83 6.88
C GLN A 420 23.44 -29.05 7.80
N TYR A 421 24.08 -29.68 8.80
CA TYR A 421 25.00 -29.00 9.71
C TYR A 421 26.35 -28.75 9.04
N LYS A 422 26.54 -27.51 8.55
CA LYS A 422 27.75 -27.02 7.88
C LYS A 422 28.08 -25.61 8.39
N TYR A 423 29.33 -25.20 8.31
CA TYR A 423 29.79 -23.83 8.63
C TYR A 423 29.48 -23.40 10.09
N ASN A 424 29.42 -24.29 11.06
CA ASN A 424 28.94 -24.05 12.43
C ASN A 424 27.49 -23.58 12.49
N GLY A 425 26.61 -24.19 11.72
CA GLY A 425 25.18 -23.91 11.66
C GLY A 425 24.46 -24.84 10.67
N TYR A 426 23.24 -24.55 10.40
CA TYR A 426 22.44 -25.30 9.41
C TYR A 426 22.37 -24.55 8.09
N PHE A 427 22.65 -25.24 6.98
CA PHE A 427 22.67 -24.68 5.64
C PHE A 427 21.73 -25.45 4.71
N PHE A 428 20.85 -24.73 4.03
CA PHE A 428 19.84 -25.26 3.11
C PHE A 428 19.98 -24.60 1.75
N GLU A 429 19.95 -25.40 0.70
CA GLU A 429 20.05 -24.95 -0.68
C GLU A 429 18.70 -25.00 -1.39
N ASN A 430 18.52 -24.12 -2.38
CA ASN A 430 17.37 -24.14 -3.30
C ASN A 430 15.98 -23.92 -2.65
N ILE A 431 15.91 -23.13 -1.60
CA ILE A 431 14.63 -22.77 -1.00
C ILE A 431 13.90 -21.77 -1.91
N ASN A 432 12.63 -22.03 -2.20
CA ASN A 432 11.83 -21.19 -3.06
C ASN A 432 11.62 -19.78 -2.47
N TYR A 433 11.72 -18.75 -3.31
CA TYR A 433 11.53 -17.33 -2.92
C TYR A 433 10.24 -17.07 -2.14
N LYS A 434 9.15 -17.80 -2.40
CA LYS A 434 7.86 -17.63 -1.70
C LYS A 434 7.98 -17.77 -0.18
N ASN A 435 8.82 -18.69 0.28
CA ASN A 435 9.07 -18.90 1.70
C ASN A 435 9.89 -17.76 2.31
N VAL A 436 10.84 -17.22 1.54
CA VAL A 436 11.62 -16.04 1.93
C VAL A 436 10.71 -14.81 2.01
N LEU A 437 9.84 -14.58 1.03
CA LEU A 437 8.85 -13.49 1.07
C LEU A 437 7.88 -13.64 2.24
N SER A 438 7.37 -14.87 2.48
CA SER A 438 6.51 -15.13 3.64
C SER A 438 7.20 -14.79 4.97
N PHE A 439 8.49 -15.10 5.10
CA PHE A 439 9.27 -14.73 6.28
C PHE A 439 9.42 -13.20 6.41
N LEU A 440 9.84 -12.52 5.35
CA LEU A 440 10.08 -11.08 5.35
C LEU A 440 8.81 -10.28 5.65
N ASN A 441 7.66 -10.69 5.09
CA ASN A 441 6.37 -10.05 5.31
C ASN A 441 5.89 -10.19 6.77
N ASN A 442 6.23 -11.29 7.45
CA ASN A 442 5.85 -11.52 8.84
C ASN A 442 6.87 -10.98 9.84
N PHE A 443 8.04 -10.52 9.39
CA PHE A 443 9.09 -9.99 10.27
C PHE A 443 8.88 -8.50 10.53
N ILE A 444 8.81 -8.12 11.80
CA ILE A 444 8.59 -6.73 12.23
C ILE A 444 9.93 -6.03 12.41
N ALA A 445 10.27 -5.13 11.50
CA ALA A 445 11.45 -4.27 11.59
C ALA A 445 11.22 -3.09 12.55
N THR A 446 12.30 -2.49 13.03
CA THR A 446 12.24 -1.26 13.82
C THR A 446 12.24 -0.02 12.93
N SER A 447 11.79 1.10 13.51
CA SER A 447 11.82 2.40 12.85
C SER A 447 13.24 2.94 12.56
N TYR A 448 14.27 2.41 13.19
CA TYR A 448 15.67 2.84 13.00
C TYR A 448 16.40 2.11 11.88
N SER A 449 15.84 1.03 11.36
CA SER A 449 16.38 0.35 10.19
C SER A 449 15.93 1.08 8.91
N SER A 450 16.50 2.23 8.60
CA SER A 450 16.07 3.06 7.47
C SER A 450 16.08 2.32 6.12
N GLN A 451 16.94 1.33 5.97
CA GLN A 451 16.98 0.43 4.81
C GLN A 451 15.95 -0.70 4.89
N LEU A 452 15.41 -1.00 6.08
CA LEU A 452 14.50 -2.11 6.37
C LEU A 452 13.09 -1.66 6.78
N LYS A 453 12.87 -0.37 6.94
CA LYS A 453 11.54 0.22 7.22
C LYS A 453 10.51 -0.12 6.15
N ILE A 454 11.02 -0.56 5.04
CA ILE A 454 10.26 -0.91 3.89
C ILE A 454 10.64 -2.37 3.62
N SER A 455 9.97 -3.34 4.23
CA SER A 455 9.90 -4.69 3.68
C SER A 455 9.52 -4.63 2.20
N ASP A 456 8.80 -3.60 1.82
CA ASP A 456 8.30 -3.37 0.48
C ASP A 456 9.38 -3.24 -0.61
N PRO A 457 10.49 -2.45 -0.54
CA PRO A 457 11.49 -2.46 -1.60
C PRO A 457 12.21 -3.78 -1.77
N ILE A 458 12.54 -4.46 -0.66
CA ILE A 458 13.19 -5.78 -0.72
C ILE A 458 12.21 -6.79 -1.31
N VAL A 459 10.97 -6.78 -0.85
CA VAL A 459 9.90 -7.65 -1.33
C VAL A 459 9.62 -7.39 -2.82
N LYS A 460 9.50 -6.13 -3.23
CA LYS A 460 9.34 -5.74 -4.65
C LYS A 460 10.54 -6.17 -5.50
N TYR A 461 11.75 -5.94 -5.03
CA TYR A 461 12.97 -6.36 -5.73
C TYR A 461 13.01 -7.87 -5.93
N ILE A 462 12.68 -8.66 -4.91
CA ILE A 462 12.60 -10.11 -4.99
C ILE A 462 11.47 -10.54 -5.94
N SER A 463 10.29 -9.95 -5.83
CA SER A 463 9.11 -10.29 -6.65
C SER A 463 9.33 -10.02 -8.15
N ARG A 464 10.01 -8.92 -8.49
CA ARG A 464 10.37 -8.60 -9.89
C ARG A 464 11.34 -9.61 -10.51
N ARG A 465 12.13 -10.31 -9.69
CA ARG A 465 13.17 -11.27 -10.10
C ARG A 465 12.86 -12.73 -9.75
N GLN A 466 11.61 -13.01 -9.39
CA GLN A 466 11.17 -14.34 -8.92
C GLN A 466 11.31 -15.46 -9.94
N GLU A 467 11.34 -15.15 -11.24
CA GLU A 467 11.52 -16.13 -12.32
C GLU A 467 12.97 -16.16 -12.85
N SER A 468 13.87 -15.39 -12.24
CA SER A 468 15.28 -15.28 -12.62
C SER A 468 16.22 -15.65 -11.46
N GLU A 469 17.24 -14.81 -11.19
CA GLU A 469 18.29 -15.08 -10.21
C GLU A 469 17.82 -15.16 -8.75
N LEU A 470 16.63 -14.65 -8.43
CA LEU A 470 16.07 -14.69 -7.07
C LEU A 470 14.98 -15.76 -6.86
N LYS A 471 14.83 -16.71 -7.79
CA LYS A 471 13.87 -17.81 -7.70
C LYS A 471 14.18 -18.78 -6.57
N ASN A 472 15.45 -19.14 -6.43
CA ASN A 472 15.94 -20.12 -5.47
C ASN A 472 16.99 -19.50 -4.56
N TRP A 473 16.83 -19.70 -3.27
CA TRP A 473 17.62 -19.11 -2.20
C TRP A 473 18.41 -20.14 -1.43
N ASP A 474 19.58 -19.77 -0.97
CA ASP A 474 20.27 -20.50 0.07
C ASP A 474 19.94 -19.87 1.43
N ILE A 475 19.68 -20.70 2.44
CA ILE A 475 19.37 -20.26 3.79
C ILE A 475 20.42 -20.81 4.75
N TYR A 476 20.95 -19.93 5.60
CA TYR A 476 21.90 -20.29 6.62
C TYR A 476 21.42 -19.85 8.00
N ILE A 477 21.53 -20.74 8.98
CA ILE A 477 21.15 -20.50 10.37
C ILE A 477 22.36 -20.79 11.24
N PRO A 478 23.07 -19.76 11.73
CA PRO A 478 24.19 -19.94 12.66
C PRO A 478 23.75 -20.66 13.92
N SER A 479 24.41 -21.76 14.25
CA SER A 479 24.18 -22.53 15.48
C SER A 479 25.49 -23.15 15.94
N PRO A 480 26.37 -22.37 16.61
CA PRO A 480 27.73 -22.79 16.94
C PRO A 480 27.74 -23.96 17.93
N ASN A 481 28.54 -24.97 17.62
CA ASN A 481 28.64 -26.20 18.48
C ASN A 481 29.57 -26.00 19.68
N LEU A 482 29.58 -24.83 20.30
CA LEU A 482 30.35 -24.50 21.48
C LEU A 482 29.41 -24.14 22.61
N GLU A 483 29.56 -24.85 23.76
CA GLU A 483 28.73 -24.62 24.94
C GLU A 483 28.98 -23.27 25.59
N TYR A 484 30.20 -22.75 25.49
CA TYR A 484 30.65 -21.51 26.12
C TYR A 484 31.31 -20.58 25.12
N GLU A 485 31.20 -19.29 25.35
CA GLU A 485 31.97 -18.25 24.67
C GLU A 485 32.80 -17.44 25.67
N THR A 486 34.07 -17.21 25.34
CA THR A 486 34.96 -16.41 26.17
C THR A 486 34.95 -14.97 25.71
N ARG A 487 34.75 -14.05 26.65
CA ARG A 487 34.81 -12.59 26.45
C ARG A 487 35.77 -11.97 27.47
N GLY A 488 37.01 -11.70 27.06
CA GLY A 488 38.06 -11.39 28.00
C GLY A 488 38.31 -12.54 28.97
N GLU A 489 38.20 -12.29 30.26
CA GLU A 489 38.28 -13.32 31.35
C GLU A 489 36.93 -14.00 31.62
N PHE A 490 35.84 -13.54 31.05
CA PHE A 490 34.48 -14.04 31.30
C PHE A 490 34.17 -15.21 30.40
N LYS A 491 33.59 -16.27 30.97
CA LYS A 491 33.10 -17.46 30.28
C LYS A 491 31.59 -17.50 30.34
N LEU A 492 30.93 -17.18 29.22
CA LEU A 492 29.47 -17.13 29.11
C LEU A 492 28.93 -18.41 28.50
N LYS A 493 27.93 -19.00 29.17
CA LYS A 493 27.25 -20.21 28.67
C LYS A 493 26.30 -19.81 27.56
N ARG A 494 26.38 -20.46 26.39
CA ARG A 494 25.46 -20.21 25.28
C ARG A 494 24.09 -20.80 25.58
N ARG A 495 23.05 -20.09 25.19
CA ARG A 495 21.67 -20.54 25.38
C ARG A 495 21.35 -21.60 24.35
N LYS A 496 20.84 -22.74 24.81
CA LYS A 496 20.30 -23.83 24.00
C LYS A 496 18.79 -23.77 24.03
N PHE A 497 18.16 -23.98 22.87
CA PHE A 497 16.71 -24.10 22.76
C PHE A 497 16.36 -25.06 21.63
N LYS A 498 15.11 -25.47 21.54
CA LYS A 498 14.62 -26.40 20.52
C LYS A 498 13.59 -25.75 19.65
N ILE A 499 13.70 -26.02 18.35
CA ILE A 499 12.63 -25.79 17.39
C ILE A 499 12.19 -27.19 16.96
N ASP A 500 11.00 -27.60 17.41
CA ASP A 500 10.57 -29.00 17.44
C ASP A 500 11.61 -29.90 18.09
N ASN A 501 12.16 -30.88 17.39
CA ASN A 501 13.17 -31.82 17.95
C ASN A 501 14.62 -31.46 17.61
N ILE A 502 14.86 -30.29 17.01
CA ILE A 502 16.19 -29.85 16.55
C ILE A 502 16.78 -28.87 17.55
N ASP A 503 18.02 -29.17 18.00
CA ASP A 503 18.75 -28.34 18.95
C ASP A 503 19.43 -27.15 18.24
N PHE A 504 19.19 -25.96 18.74
CA PHE A 504 19.82 -24.72 18.33
C PHE A 504 20.60 -24.09 19.48
N VAL A 505 21.71 -23.47 19.13
CA VAL A 505 22.55 -22.71 20.05
C VAL A 505 22.57 -21.26 19.61
N ALA A 506 22.07 -20.36 20.47
CA ALA A 506 22.07 -18.94 20.18
C ALA A 506 23.48 -18.36 20.12
N SER A 507 23.73 -17.46 19.21
CA SER A 507 24.95 -16.66 19.19
C SER A 507 24.83 -15.47 20.14
N HIS A 508 25.89 -15.13 20.87
CA HIS A 508 25.87 -13.95 21.73
C HIS A 508 26.01 -12.68 20.91
N ARG A 509 25.20 -11.67 21.25
CA ARG A 509 25.30 -10.33 20.67
C ARG A 509 25.31 -9.27 21.76
N GLN A 510 26.27 -8.36 21.72
CA GLN A 510 26.35 -7.26 22.65
C GLN A 510 25.15 -6.33 22.45
N LEU A 511 24.42 -6.10 23.55
CA LEU A 511 23.38 -5.10 23.60
C LEU A 511 24.03 -3.72 23.68
N ARG A 512 23.54 -2.80 22.85
CA ARG A 512 23.84 -1.38 22.94
C ARG A 512 22.56 -0.62 23.20
N GLU A 513 22.59 0.24 24.21
CA GLU A 513 21.45 1.10 24.54
C GLU A 513 21.38 2.24 23.53
N GLU A 514 20.21 2.50 23.00
CA GLU A 514 19.88 3.70 22.27
C GLU A 514 19.27 4.74 23.23
N GLU A 515 19.38 6.01 22.89
CA GLU A 515 18.71 7.10 23.59
C GLU A 515 17.18 6.91 23.61
N ASP A 516 16.65 6.35 22.52
CA ASP A 516 15.26 5.89 22.47
C ASP A 516 15.12 4.45 22.97
N LYS A 517 14.50 4.28 24.13
CA LYS A 517 14.28 2.99 24.79
C LYS A 517 13.31 2.04 24.06
N SER A 518 12.89 2.32 22.83
CA SER A 518 11.91 1.51 22.07
C SER A 518 12.51 0.30 21.37
N SER A 519 13.83 0.25 21.17
CA SER A 519 14.51 -0.81 20.43
C SER A 519 15.82 -1.26 21.06
N TYR A 520 16.26 -2.46 20.66
CA TYR A 520 17.60 -2.98 20.97
C TYR A 520 18.50 -2.80 19.76
N LYS A 521 19.59 -2.05 19.90
CA LYS A 521 20.60 -1.90 18.86
C LYS A 521 21.62 -3.04 18.94
N LEU A 522 21.80 -3.75 17.85
CA LEU A 522 22.68 -4.92 17.76
C LEU A 522 24.08 -4.57 17.26
N THR A 523 24.30 -3.37 16.72
CA THR A 523 25.60 -2.93 16.19
C THR A 523 25.66 -1.42 16.04
N THR A 524 26.87 -0.85 16.12
CA THR A 524 27.13 0.59 15.84
C THR A 524 27.45 0.87 14.37
N LYS A 525 27.90 -0.14 13.62
CA LYS A 525 28.42 0.02 12.25
C LYS A 525 27.49 -0.60 11.18
N GLY A 526 26.22 -0.82 11.47
CA GLY A 526 25.26 -1.39 10.51
C GLY A 526 25.54 -2.85 10.08
N GLN A 527 26.52 -3.53 10.67
CA GLN A 527 26.88 -4.92 10.33
C GLN A 527 26.60 -5.85 11.51
N VAL A 528 25.67 -6.76 11.34
CA VAL A 528 25.23 -7.73 12.36
C VAL A 528 25.92 -9.08 12.17
N ALA A 529 26.07 -9.53 10.92
CA ALA A 529 26.77 -10.78 10.61
C ALA A 529 28.28 -10.57 10.46
N SER A 530 29.04 -11.67 10.51
CA SER A 530 30.48 -11.65 10.21
C SER A 530 30.77 -11.06 8.82
N ARG A 531 31.89 -10.35 8.67
CA ARG A 531 32.35 -9.86 7.36
C ARG A 531 32.38 -10.97 6.31
N THR A 532 32.81 -12.17 6.71
CA THR A 532 33.01 -13.31 5.81
C THR A 532 31.77 -14.20 5.65
N ILE A 533 30.60 -13.81 6.16
CA ILE A 533 29.36 -14.59 6.04
C ILE A 533 29.02 -14.88 4.57
N GLY A 534 29.40 -14.03 3.65
CA GLY A 534 29.24 -14.23 2.21
C GLY A 534 30.01 -15.41 1.62
N LYS A 535 30.97 -16.00 2.35
CA LYS A 535 31.63 -17.25 1.91
C LYS A 535 30.70 -18.46 1.92
N ILE A 536 29.62 -18.41 2.71
CA ILE A 536 28.66 -19.48 2.82
C ILE A 536 27.94 -19.66 1.48
N GLY A 537 27.82 -20.91 1.02
CA GLY A 537 27.26 -21.27 -0.27
C GLY A 537 28.19 -21.09 -1.46
N LEU A 538 29.43 -20.62 -1.27
CA LEU A 538 30.47 -20.57 -2.30
C LEU A 538 31.52 -21.66 -2.07
N SER A 539 32.00 -22.26 -3.17
CA SER A 539 33.13 -23.19 -3.10
C SER A 539 34.45 -22.46 -2.83
N GLU A 540 35.42 -23.14 -2.21
CA GLU A 540 36.75 -22.56 -1.98
C GLU A 540 37.45 -22.14 -3.29
N GLU A 541 37.22 -22.89 -4.37
CA GLU A 541 37.75 -22.58 -5.70
C GLU A 541 37.20 -21.24 -6.20
N LYS A 542 35.87 -21.04 -6.07
CA LYS A 542 35.21 -19.80 -6.45
C LYS A 542 35.71 -18.61 -5.62
N ILE A 543 35.88 -18.79 -4.32
CA ILE A 543 36.42 -17.75 -3.44
C ILE A 543 37.85 -17.36 -3.88
N ARG A 544 38.71 -18.33 -4.14
CA ARG A 544 40.09 -18.08 -4.64
C ARG A 544 40.13 -17.43 -6.02
N GLU A 545 39.15 -17.78 -6.89
CA GLU A 545 39.00 -17.13 -8.20
C GLU A 545 38.66 -15.63 -8.02
N LEU A 546 37.68 -15.31 -7.18
CA LEU A 546 37.23 -13.95 -6.90
C LEU A 546 38.37 -13.12 -6.26
N GLU A 547 39.09 -13.69 -5.31
CA GLU A 547 40.27 -13.03 -4.68
C GLU A 547 41.38 -12.74 -5.69
N ARG A 548 41.59 -13.64 -6.66
CA ARG A 548 42.56 -13.41 -7.76
C ARG A 548 42.11 -12.31 -8.71
N GLN A 549 40.81 -12.26 -9.03
CA GLN A 549 40.27 -11.24 -9.93
C GLN A 549 40.27 -9.85 -9.32
N ASP A 550 39.96 -9.72 -8.03
CA ASP A 550 39.92 -8.43 -7.32
C ASP A 550 41.32 -7.99 -6.85
N GLY A 551 42.27 -8.91 -6.73
CA GLY A 551 43.59 -8.64 -6.16
C GLY A 551 43.61 -8.47 -4.64
N LYS A 552 42.50 -8.65 -3.96
CA LYS A 552 42.36 -8.52 -2.50
C LYS A 552 41.69 -9.77 -1.91
N SER A 553 42.08 -10.10 -0.68
CA SER A 553 41.43 -11.17 0.08
C SER A 553 39.96 -10.84 0.37
N ALA A 554 39.07 -11.85 0.36
CA ALA A 554 37.69 -11.73 0.77
C ALA A 554 37.50 -11.21 2.22
N ASN A 555 38.51 -11.35 3.06
CA ASN A 555 38.51 -10.78 4.41
C ASN A 555 38.75 -9.25 4.37
N SER A 556 39.52 -8.75 3.40
CA SER A 556 39.79 -7.33 3.19
C SER A 556 38.64 -6.65 2.39
N ASN A 557 38.15 -7.31 1.33
CA ASN A 557 37.05 -6.82 0.52
C ASN A 557 35.91 -7.84 0.47
N PRO A 558 35.01 -7.87 1.47
CA PRO A 558 33.88 -8.84 1.49
C PRO A 558 32.89 -8.66 0.35
N LYS A 559 32.86 -7.52 -0.34
CA LYS A 559 31.93 -7.25 -1.44
C LYS A 559 32.11 -8.19 -2.63
N ILE A 560 33.33 -8.71 -2.83
CA ILE A 560 33.63 -9.69 -3.90
C ILE A 560 32.81 -10.98 -3.76
N LEU A 561 32.39 -11.31 -2.54
CA LEU A 561 31.58 -12.48 -2.27
C LEU A 561 30.12 -12.35 -2.75
N ASN A 562 29.68 -11.14 -3.09
CA ASN A 562 28.34 -10.88 -3.63
C ASN A 562 28.31 -11.03 -5.16
N CYS A 563 29.13 -11.93 -5.69
CA CYS A 563 29.44 -12.05 -7.10
C CYS A 563 28.24 -12.47 -7.97
N TYR A 564 28.40 -12.25 -9.26
CA TYR A 564 27.50 -12.73 -10.28
C TYR A 564 27.39 -14.28 -10.28
N GLY A 565 26.20 -14.78 -10.47
CA GLY A 565 25.91 -16.21 -10.55
C GLY A 565 25.85 -16.96 -9.22
N ARG A 566 26.08 -16.30 -8.06
CA ARG A 566 25.77 -16.92 -6.78
C ARG A 566 24.25 -16.93 -6.54
N LYS A 567 23.76 -17.88 -5.75
CA LYS A 567 22.39 -17.80 -5.23
C LYS A 567 22.29 -16.71 -4.16
N PRO A 568 21.14 -16.02 -4.04
CA PRO A 568 20.91 -15.12 -2.92
C PRO A 568 20.95 -15.91 -1.60
N LEU A 569 21.57 -15.31 -0.57
CA LEU A 569 21.73 -15.96 0.73
C LEU A 569 20.93 -15.20 1.78
N LEU A 570 19.97 -15.88 2.42
CA LEU A 570 19.30 -15.41 3.62
C LEU A 570 19.96 -16.05 4.85
N VAL A 571 20.42 -15.23 5.78
CA VAL A 571 20.96 -15.69 7.07
C VAL A 571 19.95 -15.33 8.15
N ILE A 572 19.48 -16.33 8.90
CA ILE A 572 18.59 -16.13 10.06
C ILE A 572 19.45 -16.23 11.30
N HIS A 573 19.63 -15.11 11.99
CA HIS A 573 20.36 -15.02 13.23
C HIS A 573 19.43 -15.23 14.43
N LEU A 574 19.86 -16.10 15.34
CA LEU A 574 19.20 -16.33 16.61
C LEU A 574 20.15 -15.90 17.73
N TYR A 575 19.86 -14.75 18.35
CA TYR A 575 20.76 -14.12 19.31
C TYR A 575 20.29 -14.26 20.75
N ASP A 576 21.28 -14.41 21.64
CA ASP A 576 21.17 -14.15 23.07
C ASP A 576 21.95 -12.85 23.37
N LEU A 577 21.29 -11.89 24.00
CA LEU A 577 21.88 -10.59 24.27
C LEU A 577 22.76 -10.63 25.49
N ILE A 578 23.93 -9.97 25.40
CA ILE A 578 24.88 -9.81 26.50
C ILE A 578 25.17 -8.32 26.73
N ILE A 579 25.47 -8.00 27.99
CA ILE A 579 26.02 -6.70 28.38
C ILE A 579 27.53 -6.87 28.52
N GLU A 580 28.28 -5.98 27.87
CA GLU A 580 29.74 -5.93 27.92
C GLU A 580 30.19 -4.51 28.24
N LYS A 581 30.96 -4.33 29.31
CA LYS A 581 31.62 -3.05 29.65
C LYS A 581 33.11 -3.15 29.44
N LYS A 582 33.68 -2.09 28.91
CA LYS A 582 35.14 -1.99 28.67
C LYS A 582 35.73 -0.78 29.39
N GLU A 583 36.87 -0.97 30.03
CA GLU A 583 37.69 0.08 30.57
C GLU A 583 39.11 -0.07 30.00
N ASN A 584 39.65 0.98 29.42
CA ASN A 584 41.00 0.97 28.80
C ASN A 584 41.24 -0.20 27.82
N LYS A 585 40.23 -0.52 26.99
CA LYS A 585 40.17 -1.66 26.04
C LYS A 585 40.01 -3.05 26.69
N ASN A 586 40.08 -3.18 28.03
CA ASN A 586 39.83 -4.44 28.73
C ASN A 586 38.36 -4.64 29.05
N ILE A 587 37.85 -5.86 28.90
CA ILE A 587 36.49 -6.21 29.30
C ILE A 587 36.45 -6.39 30.81
N VAL A 588 35.75 -5.49 31.52
CA VAL A 588 35.62 -5.50 32.98
C VAL A 588 34.31 -6.12 33.46
N LEU A 589 33.34 -6.32 32.53
CA LEU A 589 32.09 -7.00 32.76
C LEU A 589 31.61 -7.66 31.49
N ALA A 590 31.19 -8.93 31.56
CA ALA A 590 30.41 -9.57 30.52
C ALA A 590 29.37 -10.50 31.15
N GLU A 591 28.10 -10.25 30.91
CA GLU A 591 26.97 -11.05 31.47
C GLU A 591 25.79 -11.13 30.51
N HIS A 592 24.90 -12.09 30.71
CA HIS A 592 23.65 -12.18 29.95
C HIS A 592 22.72 -11.04 30.31
N TYR A 593 22.06 -10.48 29.27
CA TYR A 593 21.01 -9.49 29.48
C TYR A 593 19.76 -10.17 30.05
N LYS A 594 19.28 -9.67 31.20
CA LYS A 594 18.15 -10.23 31.95
C LYS A 594 16.82 -9.52 31.69
N GLY A 595 16.70 -8.77 30.59
CA GLY A 595 15.48 -8.04 30.28
C GLY A 595 14.32 -8.92 29.76
N ASP A 596 13.31 -8.29 29.18
CA ASP A 596 12.01 -8.88 28.81
C ASP A 596 12.03 -9.94 27.68
N ILE A 597 13.14 -10.67 27.48
CA ILE A 597 13.22 -11.74 26.49
C ILE A 597 12.59 -13.01 27.09
N PRO A 598 11.56 -13.59 26.46
CA PRO A 598 10.93 -14.81 26.97
C PRO A 598 11.93 -15.97 27.08
N LYS A 599 11.76 -16.84 28.08
CA LYS A 599 12.73 -17.91 28.38
C LYS A 599 12.94 -18.91 27.25
N ASP A 600 11.89 -19.19 26.48
CA ASP A 600 11.89 -20.19 25.40
C ASP A 600 12.00 -19.60 24.01
N THR A 601 12.41 -18.32 23.88
CA THR A 601 12.59 -17.62 22.62
C THR A 601 14.00 -17.05 22.50
N SER A 602 14.42 -16.73 21.27
CA SER A 602 15.66 -16.04 20.95
C SER A 602 15.33 -14.74 20.20
N ILE A 603 16.26 -13.80 20.19
CA ILE A 603 16.13 -12.63 19.35
C ILE A 603 16.41 -13.04 17.90
N ALA A 604 15.39 -13.02 17.07
CA ALA A 604 15.54 -13.25 15.64
C ALA A 604 15.96 -11.97 14.93
N ALA A 605 16.98 -12.09 14.07
CA ALA A 605 17.45 -11.06 13.17
C ALA A 605 17.80 -11.73 11.82
N TRP A 606 17.99 -10.95 10.76
CA TRP A 606 18.35 -11.51 9.48
C TRP A 606 19.35 -10.66 8.71
N SER A 607 20.06 -11.31 7.80
CA SER A 607 20.94 -10.68 6.81
C SER A 607 20.66 -11.29 5.46
N ILE A 608 20.56 -10.47 4.43
CA ILE A 608 20.44 -10.90 3.03
C ILE A 608 21.68 -10.48 2.27
N ILE A 609 22.22 -11.40 1.47
CA ILE A 609 23.23 -11.12 0.47
C ILE A 609 22.62 -11.32 -0.89
N PHE A 610 22.45 -10.25 -1.64
CA PHE A 610 22.01 -10.31 -3.03
C PHE A 610 23.19 -10.56 -3.97
N PRO A 611 23.03 -11.42 -5.00
CA PRO A 611 24.03 -11.54 -6.06
C PRO A 611 24.15 -10.26 -6.86
N GLN A 612 25.26 -10.07 -7.56
CA GLN A 612 25.29 -9.11 -8.66
C GLN A 612 24.31 -9.55 -9.76
N SER A 613 23.56 -8.60 -10.30
CA SER A 613 22.56 -8.81 -11.34
C SER A 613 22.96 -8.11 -12.63
N SER A 614 22.66 -8.74 -13.77
CA SER A 614 22.74 -8.10 -15.08
C SER A 614 21.40 -7.51 -15.55
N ILE A 615 20.34 -7.71 -14.77
CA ILE A 615 19.04 -7.16 -15.07
C ILE A 615 19.04 -5.68 -14.66
N GLU A 616 18.80 -4.81 -15.63
CA GLU A 616 18.65 -3.38 -15.36
C GLU A 616 17.39 -3.12 -14.53
N GLU A 617 17.52 -2.26 -13.52
CA GLU A 617 16.40 -1.79 -12.71
C GLU A 617 15.62 -0.71 -13.45
N GLU A 618 14.30 -0.81 -13.39
CA GLU A 618 13.41 0.26 -13.77
C GLU A 618 13.54 1.44 -12.79
N GLU A 619 13.64 2.63 -13.33
CA GLU A 619 13.66 3.85 -12.54
C GLU A 619 12.25 4.13 -12.01
N SER A 620 12.13 4.29 -10.70
CA SER A 620 10.91 4.83 -10.10
C SER A 620 11.04 6.35 -9.99
N GLU A 621 10.06 7.06 -10.48
CA GLU A 621 9.99 8.52 -10.38
C GLU A 621 9.20 8.91 -9.13
N TYR A 622 9.77 9.80 -8.33
CA TYR A 622 9.08 10.41 -7.20
C TYR A 622 9.00 11.92 -7.39
N ARG A 623 7.87 12.47 -7.03
CA ARG A 623 7.73 13.91 -6.86
C ARG A 623 7.98 14.26 -5.40
N VAL A 624 8.97 15.10 -5.16
CA VAL A 624 9.40 15.50 -3.83
C VAL A 624 8.99 16.94 -3.56
N ASN A 625 8.67 17.25 -2.31
CA ASN A 625 8.40 18.63 -1.91
C ASN A 625 9.71 19.44 -1.78
N ASP A 626 9.59 20.76 -1.63
CA ASP A 626 10.75 21.66 -1.56
C ASP A 626 11.64 21.37 -0.33
N ILE A 627 11.06 20.96 0.77
CA ILE A 627 11.78 20.58 2.01
C ILE A 627 12.68 19.37 1.75
N TRP A 628 12.14 18.34 1.12
CA TRP A 628 12.91 17.15 0.73
C TRP A 628 14.11 17.52 -0.16
N SER A 629 13.87 18.39 -1.14
CA SER A 629 14.93 18.84 -2.06
C SER A 629 16.06 19.58 -1.35
N ARG A 630 15.76 20.32 -0.28
CA ARG A 630 16.75 21.04 0.52
C ARG A 630 17.55 20.09 1.41
N GLN A 631 16.90 19.12 2.04
CA GLN A 631 17.55 18.14 2.91
C GLN A 631 18.52 17.25 2.13
N PHE A 632 18.12 16.75 0.97
CA PHE A 632 18.98 15.89 0.15
C PHE A 632 20.20 16.59 -0.41
N SER A 633 20.11 17.88 -0.74
CA SER A 633 21.26 18.66 -1.17
C SER A 633 22.27 18.90 -0.05
N LEU A 634 21.85 18.88 1.20
CA LEU A 634 22.73 19.00 2.38
C LEU A 634 23.37 17.64 2.74
N GLU A 635 22.58 16.55 2.68
CA GLU A 635 23.10 15.18 2.92
C GLU A 635 24.09 14.71 1.85
N GLU A 636 23.92 15.07 0.58
CA GLU A 636 24.93 14.82 -0.47
C GLU A 636 26.23 15.57 -0.23
N ILE A 637 26.18 16.77 0.35
CA ILE A 637 27.39 17.53 0.73
C ILE A 637 28.05 16.89 1.93
N GLU A 638 27.29 16.48 2.96
CA GLU A 638 27.86 15.81 4.14
C GLU A 638 28.41 14.41 3.82
N LEU A 639 27.75 13.63 2.95
CA LEU A 639 28.27 12.33 2.49
C LEU A 639 29.55 12.48 1.64
N SER A 640 29.64 13.52 0.82
CA SER A 640 30.83 13.79 0.03
C SER A 640 31.99 14.28 0.87
N GLU A 641 31.74 14.89 2.02
CA GLU A 641 32.75 15.30 2.99
C GLU A 641 33.19 14.15 3.91
N THR A 642 32.27 13.26 4.30
CA THR A 642 32.60 12.06 5.08
C THR A 642 33.35 11.00 4.26
N GLU A 643 33.03 10.81 2.98
CA GLU A 643 33.77 9.92 2.09
C GLU A 643 35.22 10.43 1.85
N LYS A 644 35.43 11.74 1.81
CA LYS A 644 36.76 12.32 1.71
C LYS A 644 37.60 12.22 2.99
N ASN A 645 36.96 12.16 4.15
CA ASN A 645 37.64 12.02 5.45
C ASN A 645 37.89 10.54 5.84
N ASP A 646 37.10 9.58 5.30
CA ASP A 646 37.31 8.14 5.57
C ASP A 646 38.49 7.54 4.76
N ASP A 647 38.93 8.18 3.67
CA ASP A 647 40.10 7.74 2.90
C ASP A 647 41.46 8.19 3.53
N SER A 648 41.41 9.09 4.53
CA SER A 648 42.65 9.58 5.18
C SER A 648 43.05 8.85 6.47
N ASP A 649 42.15 8.05 7.08
CA ASP A 649 42.42 7.37 8.36
C ASP A 649 42.78 5.86 8.23
N TYR A 650 43.19 5.40 7.04
CA TYR A 650 43.61 4.00 6.81
C TYR A 650 45.13 3.80 6.59
N PHE A 651 45.92 4.81 6.89
CA PHE A 651 47.38 4.63 6.98
C PHE A 651 47.84 5.12 8.35
N ASP A 652 47.80 4.25 9.36
CA ASP A 652 48.74 4.06 10.43
C ASP A 652 48.43 2.77 11.21
#